data_a27db3c287efe2e1c4dff25f3fe204f2
#
_entry.id   a27db3c287efe2e1c4dff25f3fe204f2
#
_cell.length_a   1.000
_cell.length_b   1.000
_cell.length_c   1.000
_cell.angle_alpha   90.00
_cell.angle_beta   90.00
_cell.angle_gamma   90.00
#
_symmetry.space_group_name_H-M   'P 1'
#
loop_
_entity.id
_entity.type
_entity.pdbx_description
1 polymer ?
#
loop_
_entity_poly.entity_id
_entity_poly.type
_entity_poly.pdbx_seq_one_letter_code
_entity_poly.pdbx_strand_id
1 'polypeptide(L)'
;MRNLGCTVAVLMGTGLSLLATACGGGGGTNTPPPPTTYVLTVHSVTPASGVVVTATPTDINNVSNGNTSFSLSYNSGAKVTLVAAATANGNNFSSWSGCTTSNGITCAVTMNANTTVTANYTGPTIASVTVAPNPTPATIGTQVQFTATVSGTGSFSSDVTWTVLAPSGSTLSPGTINAFGLYTTPYPAPATVTVVATSTQDTSKSGSSAVTLVAPATAAGPALTVDAGNQTHAISPYIYGMNAYLLDADTAKNTNITISRWGGDSTSRYNYIKDVTNSAADWYFENGDGTGGDGMPAVSGMSAFDALVTSNNTIGAKTLGTVPVQGWVAKDNYQCSFPETTYPIQYSYDYGNPLHCGDGENSDQTKITGNDPTVTSTAVGPSWAGDWVAYLVGEFGSAANGGVAIYDLDNEPSWWDATHRDVHPSPFTYDEVTNNGIATALAVKTADPTAAVSGPVMDYWWDYFYSKQDVESGWSTGPCNAPWSSPLDRSNHNGTPLIEYYLQQFAAYEAANNLRLLDYLDLHTYFAATYNGHSVAFTTAGDTGTQQARLNSTRVFWDPTYTDPNFLQPNYPTDPNYTTSCSPPAQAPQLIPMMRTWVANDYPGTKLAIDEYNWGGLESINGALAQADILGIFGREGLDLGTFWPTTHPSTQMPGLTAFTIYRNYDGANSTFGDMALASTSADQAALSVYGALRTSDNAVTVVVINKTYGDLTATLSLANLTPNGAAKVFLYSNANLAAIVAQPDLTVTPPPTGSTTSTLNPTFPAQSITVLVVPKT
;
A
#
# COMPACT_ATOMS: atom_id res chain seq x y z
N MET A 1 -9.43 -17.90 10.59
CA MET A 1 -9.56 -18.68 11.85
C MET A 1 -11.00 -19.14 11.96
N ARG A 2 -11.24 -20.39 11.67
CA ARG A 2 -12.60 -20.99 11.77
C ARG A 2 -12.57 -22.14 12.76
N ASN A 3 -13.46 -22.07 13.72
CA ASN A 3 -13.76 -23.14 14.68
C ASN A 3 -14.50 -24.29 13.99
N LEU A 4 -13.93 -25.48 14.03
CA LEU A 4 -14.69 -26.71 13.79
C LEU A 4 -15.36 -27.13 15.09
N GLY A 5 -16.67 -27.10 15.13
CA GLY A 5 -17.48 -27.74 16.15
C GLY A 5 -17.71 -29.22 15.83
N CYS A 6 -17.26 -30.08 16.71
CA CYS A 6 -17.58 -31.50 16.68
C CYS A 6 -18.77 -31.79 17.59
N THR A 7 -19.87 -32.25 17.01
CA THR A 7 -21.08 -32.68 17.76
C THR A 7 -20.90 -34.13 18.16
N VAL A 8 -20.94 -34.43 19.45
CA VAL A 8 -20.97 -35.79 19.98
C VAL A 8 -22.43 -36.15 20.31
N ALA A 9 -22.93 -37.19 19.68
CA ALA A 9 -24.23 -37.74 19.99
C ALA A 9 -24.13 -38.71 21.20
N VAL A 10 -24.97 -38.48 22.16
CA VAL A 10 -25.17 -39.40 23.33
C VAL A 10 -26.20 -40.42 22.99
N LEU A 11 -25.83 -41.73 22.98
CA LEU A 11 -26.77 -42.84 23.00
C LEU A 11 -26.95 -43.32 24.43
N MET A 12 -28.17 -43.21 24.93
CA MET A 12 -28.63 -43.90 26.15
C MET A 12 -28.94 -45.37 25.79
N GLY A 13 -28.31 -46.30 26.51
CA GLY A 13 -28.66 -47.72 26.51
C GLY A 13 -29.12 -48.15 27.88
N THR A 14 -30.40 -48.45 28.01
CA THR A 14 -31.03 -49.06 29.18
C THR A 14 -30.77 -50.59 29.13
N GLY A 15 -30.17 -51.12 30.18
CA GLY A 15 -29.98 -52.57 30.37
C GLY A 15 -30.70 -53.02 31.67
N LEU A 16 -31.64 -53.90 31.45
CA LEU A 16 -32.56 -54.50 32.42
C LEU A 16 -31.92 -55.62 33.20
N SER A 17 -32.11 -55.65 34.51
CA SER A 17 -31.69 -56.71 35.44
C SER A 17 -32.59 -57.93 35.33
N LEU A 18 -32.00 -59.12 35.32
CA LEU A 18 -32.71 -60.38 35.64
C LEU A 18 -32.12 -60.98 36.92
N LEU A 19 -32.96 -61.15 37.92
CA LEU A 19 -32.73 -62.01 39.07
C LEU A 19 -32.85 -63.48 38.68
N ALA A 20 -31.91 -64.32 39.18
CA ALA A 20 -32.11 -65.75 39.27
C ALA A 20 -31.74 -66.20 40.68
N THR A 21 -32.71 -66.68 41.42
CA THR A 21 -32.59 -67.40 42.69
C THR A 21 -32.24 -68.88 42.46
N ALA A 22 -31.25 -69.39 43.20
CA ALA A 22 -31.11 -70.76 43.46
C ALA A 22 -30.63 -71.01 44.88
N CYS A 23 -31.43 -71.80 45.62
CA CYS A 23 -31.18 -72.30 46.96
C CYS A 23 -30.32 -73.55 46.92
N GLY A 24 -29.47 -73.80 47.90
CA GLY A 24 -28.83 -75.11 48.14
C GLY A 24 -27.73 -75.10 49.17
N GLY A 25 -27.98 -75.64 50.28
CA GLY A 25 -27.49 -75.80 51.62
C GLY A 25 -26.07 -76.26 51.90
N GLY A 26 -25.63 -75.86 53.10
CA GLY A 26 -24.93 -76.73 54.06
C GLY A 26 -23.45 -76.70 54.07
N GLY A 27 -22.84 -76.20 55.15
CA GLY A 27 -21.50 -76.52 55.56
C GLY A 27 -20.76 -75.40 56.27
N GLY A 28 -20.82 -75.36 57.58
CA GLY A 28 -20.13 -74.30 58.36
C GLY A 28 -18.63 -74.53 58.38
N THR A 29 -17.92 -73.46 58.04
CA THR A 29 -16.58 -73.14 58.56
C THR A 29 -16.60 -71.68 59.04
N ASN A 30 -16.23 -71.45 60.30
CA ASN A 30 -16.05 -70.12 60.85
C ASN A 30 -14.89 -69.40 60.20
N THR A 31 -15.15 -68.77 59.07
CA THR A 31 -14.26 -67.69 58.56
C THR A 31 -14.70 -66.40 59.21
N PRO A 32 -13.79 -65.60 59.75
CA PRO A 32 -14.10 -64.27 60.24
C PRO A 32 -14.73 -63.45 59.09
N PRO A 33 -15.72 -62.59 59.38
CA PRO A 33 -16.34 -61.79 58.32
C PRO A 33 -15.22 -61.01 57.59
N PRO A 34 -15.29 -60.91 56.23
CA PRO A 34 -14.29 -60.17 55.51
C PRO A 34 -14.21 -58.73 56.08
N PRO A 35 -12.99 -58.20 56.20
CA PRO A 35 -12.81 -56.87 56.77
C PRO A 35 -13.66 -55.87 55.96
N THR A 36 -14.45 -55.03 56.68
CA THR A 36 -15.20 -53.95 56.05
C THR A 36 -14.24 -53.03 55.29
N THR A 37 -14.45 -52.84 53.99
CA THR A 37 -13.62 -52.01 53.15
C THR A 37 -14.31 -50.71 52.82
N TYR A 38 -13.56 -49.62 52.71
CA TYR A 38 -14.02 -48.27 52.35
C TYR A 38 -13.26 -47.74 51.14
N VAL A 39 -13.94 -46.91 50.34
CA VAL A 39 -13.40 -46.26 49.12
C VAL A 39 -12.90 -44.85 49.49
N LEU A 40 -11.66 -44.60 49.15
CA LEU A 40 -11.06 -43.28 49.15
C LEU A 40 -11.07 -42.73 47.74
N THR A 41 -11.85 -41.71 47.47
CA THR A 41 -11.89 -41.01 46.17
C THR A 41 -11.03 -39.76 46.25
N VAL A 42 -10.14 -39.59 45.27
CA VAL A 42 -9.18 -38.50 45.19
C VAL A 42 -9.53 -37.63 43.96
N HIS A 43 -9.90 -36.40 44.22
CA HIS A 43 -10.16 -35.38 43.21
C HIS A 43 -9.11 -34.29 43.17
N SER A 44 -9.14 -33.48 42.13
CA SER A 44 -8.42 -32.19 42.10
C SER A 44 -9.30 -31.08 41.55
N VAL A 45 -8.94 -29.84 41.89
CA VAL A 45 -9.57 -28.63 41.38
C VAL A 45 -8.48 -27.70 40.90
N THR A 46 -8.64 -27.21 39.67
CA THR A 46 -7.69 -26.32 38.96
C THR A 46 -6.26 -26.87 38.87
N PRO A 47 -6.03 -28.00 38.13
CA PRO A 47 -6.94 -28.64 37.16
C PRO A 47 -7.88 -29.68 37.78
N ALA A 48 -9.03 -29.92 37.14
CA ALA A 48 -10.04 -30.87 37.60
C ALA A 48 -9.63 -32.34 37.43
N SER A 49 -8.56 -32.63 36.71
CA SER A 49 -8.05 -33.98 36.42
C SER A 49 -6.56 -33.96 36.06
N GLY A 50 -5.90 -35.14 36.04
CA GLY A 50 -4.53 -35.32 35.60
C GLY A 50 -3.46 -34.96 36.65
N VAL A 51 -3.83 -34.69 37.90
CA VAL A 51 -2.89 -34.45 38.99
C VAL A 51 -2.43 -35.77 39.54
N VAL A 52 -1.11 -35.97 39.58
CA VAL A 52 -0.50 -37.13 40.24
C VAL A 52 -0.60 -37.02 41.75
N VAL A 53 -1.24 -38.02 42.38
CA VAL A 53 -1.29 -38.16 43.83
C VAL A 53 -0.81 -39.55 44.20
N THR A 54 0.13 -39.63 45.16
CA THR A 54 0.61 -40.89 45.71
C THR A 54 -0.04 -41.18 47.04
N ALA A 55 -0.29 -42.46 47.36
CA ALA A 55 -0.90 -42.92 48.59
C ALA A 55 0.01 -43.95 49.28
N THR A 56 0.10 -43.86 50.59
CA THR A 56 0.87 -44.79 51.46
C THR A 56 0.00 -45.12 52.68
N PRO A 57 -0.21 -46.40 52.99
CA PRO A 57 0.20 -47.61 52.27
C PRO A 57 -0.53 -47.78 50.95
N THR A 58 -0.12 -48.77 50.13
CA THR A 58 -0.89 -49.23 48.96
C THR A 58 -2.28 -49.69 49.41
N ASP A 59 -3.26 -49.59 48.52
CA ASP A 59 -4.61 -50.08 48.74
C ASP A 59 -4.64 -51.65 48.76
N ILE A 60 -5.82 -52.22 48.99
CA ILE A 60 -6.01 -53.68 49.02
C ILE A 60 -5.74 -54.34 47.66
N ASN A 61 -5.65 -53.58 46.55
CA ASN A 61 -5.35 -54.00 45.21
C ASN A 61 -3.88 -53.72 44.79
N ASN A 62 -3.04 -53.32 45.79
CA ASN A 62 -1.62 -52.88 45.63
C ASN A 62 -1.44 -51.63 44.73
N VAL A 63 -2.43 -50.76 44.71
CA VAL A 63 -2.34 -49.45 44.01
C VAL A 63 -1.88 -48.40 45.01
N SER A 64 -0.86 -47.58 44.68
CA SER A 64 -0.29 -46.53 45.52
C SER A 64 -0.32 -45.13 44.88
N ASN A 65 -0.82 -44.99 43.66
CA ASN A 65 -0.86 -43.70 42.96
C ASN A 65 -1.95 -43.67 41.89
N GLY A 66 -2.32 -42.50 41.47
CA GLY A 66 -3.24 -42.27 40.37
C GLY A 66 -3.19 -40.82 39.91
N ASN A 67 -3.77 -40.61 38.74
CA ASN A 67 -4.09 -39.30 38.23
C ASN A 67 -5.53 -38.94 38.61
N THR A 68 -5.76 -37.81 39.23
CA THR A 68 -7.11 -37.36 39.60
C THR A 68 -8.06 -37.30 38.40
N SER A 69 -9.34 -37.84 38.47
CA SER A 69 -9.92 -38.44 39.65
C SER A 69 -9.75 -39.94 39.65
N PHE A 70 -9.37 -40.53 40.76
CA PHE A 70 -9.22 -41.97 40.94
C PHE A 70 -9.71 -42.40 42.34
N SER A 71 -9.88 -43.70 42.50
CA SER A 71 -10.33 -44.28 43.80
C SER A 71 -9.44 -45.42 44.23
N LEU A 72 -9.23 -45.54 45.54
CA LEU A 72 -8.47 -46.58 46.23
C LEU A 72 -9.38 -47.26 47.25
N SER A 73 -9.14 -48.55 47.57
CA SER A 73 -9.96 -49.30 48.52
C SER A 73 -9.09 -49.76 49.71
N TYR A 74 -9.54 -49.49 50.92
CA TYR A 74 -8.82 -49.79 52.14
C TYR A 74 -9.71 -50.47 53.19
N ASN A 75 -9.07 -51.31 54.05
CA ASN A 75 -9.77 -51.87 55.19
C ASN A 75 -10.14 -50.79 56.22
N SER A 76 -11.24 -51.05 56.94
CA SER A 76 -11.70 -50.16 58.03
C SER A 76 -10.54 -49.87 59.02
N GLY A 77 -10.37 -48.60 59.39
CA GLY A 77 -9.36 -48.13 60.32
C GLY A 77 -7.98 -47.86 59.68
N ALA A 78 -7.81 -48.15 58.37
CA ALA A 78 -6.53 -47.88 57.69
C ALA A 78 -6.21 -46.37 57.74
N LYS A 79 -4.93 -46.09 58.06
CA LYS A 79 -4.40 -44.70 57.98
C LYS A 79 -3.65 -44.51 56.68
N VAL A 80 -4.17 -43.65 55.86
CA VAL A 80 -3.66 -43.40 54.50
C VAL A 80 -3.10 -41.97 54.45
N THR A 81 -1.86 -41.88 53.95
CA THR A 81 -1.23 -40.59 53.66
C THR A 81 -1.18 -40.40 52.16
N LEU A 82 -1.74 -39.29 51.67
CA LEU A 82 -1.69 -38.86 50.29
C LEU A 82 -0.71 -37.72 50.13
N VAL A 83 0.06 -37.72 49.05
CA VAL A 83 0.94 -36.62 48.68
C VAL A 83 0.59 -36.17 47.25
N ALA A 84 0.18 -34.92 47.12
CA ALA A 84 -0.11 -34.31 45.83
C ALA A 84 1.18 -33.71 45.23
N ALA A 85 1.22 -33.61 43.91
CA ALA A 85 2.26 -32.84 43.25
C ALA A 85 2.26 -31.38 43.72
N ALA A 86 3.40 -30.80 43.94
CA ALA A 86 3.54 -29.38 44.35
C ALA A 86 3.04 -28.42 43.29
N THR A 87 3.09 -28.84 42.00
CA THR A 87 2.55 -28.09 40.83
C THR A 87 1.85 -29.05 39.88
N ALA A 88 0.82 -28.58 39.22
CA ALA A 88 0.08 -29.34 38.21
C ALA A 88 -0.45 -28.41 37.10
N ASN A 89 -0.05 -28.64 35.83
CA ASN A 89 -0.41 -27.83 34.68
C ASN A 89 -0.23 -26.31 34.91
N GLY A 90 0.92 -25.93 35.47
CA GLY A 90 1.25 -24.53 35.78
C GLY A 90 0.59 -23.95 37.04
N ASN A 91 -0.28 -24.69 37.71
CA ASN A 91 -0.96 -24.28 38.93
C ASN A 91 -0.19 -24.75 40.16
N ASN A 92 -0.07 -23.95 41.22
CA ASN A 92 0.56 -24.29 42.46
C ASN A 92 -0.45 -24.96 43.42
N PHE A 93 0.00 -25.99 44.13
CA PHE A 93 -0.80 -26.58 45.18
C PHE A 93 -1.19 -25.50 46.24
N SER A 94 -2.44 -25.47 46.62
CA SER A 94 -3.01 -24.49 47.59
C SER A 94 -3.37 -25.16 48.90
N SER A 95 -4.22 -26.17 48.86
CA SER A 95 -4.74 -26.82 50.05
C SER A 95 -5.30 -28.20 49.76
N TRP A 96 -5.46 -28.98 50.78
CA TRP A 96 -6.30 -30.19 50.78
C TRP A 96 -7.65 -29.90 51.41
N SER A 97 -8.72 -30.53 50.91
CA SER A 97 -10.00 -30.63 51.59
C SER A 97 -10.43 -32.10 51.72
N GLY A 98 -11.21 -32.41 52.77
CA GLY A 98 -11.67 -33.77 53.06
C GLY A 98 -10.70 -34.65 53.84
N CYS A 99 -9.52 -34.17 54.20
CA CYS A 99 -8.54 -34.88 55.00
C CYS A 99 -8.90 -34.92 56.49
N THR A 100 -8.48 -35.95 57.23
CA THR A 100 -8.51 -35.95 58.69
C THR A 100 -7.52 -34.90 59.26
N THR A 101 -6.33 -34.82 58.67
CA THR A 101 -5.35 -33.76 58.88
C THR A 101 -4.59 -33.50 57.59
N SER A 102 -4.13 -32.24 57.39
CA SER A 102 -3.30 -31.90 56.22
C SER A 102 -2.11 -31.02 56.65
N ASN A 103 -0.98 -31.20 55.97
CA ASN A 103 0.20 -30.35 56.12
C ASN A 103 0.89 -30.18 54.77
N GLY A 104 0.88 -28.95 54.20
CA GLY A 104 1.37 -28.68 52.88
C GLY A 104 0.72 -29.61 51.84
N ILE A 105 1.51 -30.24 50.99
CA ILE A 105 1.06 -31.17 49.94
C ILE A 105 0.58 -32.53 50.47
N THR A 106 0.65 -32.76 51.78
CA THR A 106 0.33 -34.06 52.42
C THR A 106 -1.04 -34.00 53.07
N CYS A 107 -1.87 -35.06 52.84
CA CYS A 107 -3.18 -35.26 53.41
C CYS A 107 -3.22 -36.62 54.11
N ALA A 108 -3.62 -36.67 55.40
CA ALA A 108 -3.84 -37.90 56.11
C ALA A 108 -5.34 -38.17 56.29
N VAL A 109 -5.73 -39.41 56.01
CA VAL A 109 -7.11 -39.90 56.12
C VAL A 109 -7.13 -41.18 56.92
N THR A 110 -8.14 -41.28 57.83
CA THR A 110 -8.44 -42.54 58.52
C THR A 110 -9.71 -43.14 57.91
N MET A 111 -9.65 -44.33 57.35
CA MET A 111 -10.72 -44.95 56.59
C MET A 111 -11.80 -45.56 57.48
N ASN A 112 -12.65 -44.75 58.08
CA ASN A 112 -13.80 -45.21 58.92
C ASN A 112 -15.14 -45.18 58.16
N ALA A 113 -15.15 -44.62 56.93
CA ALA A 113 -16.23 -44.52 55.98
C ALA A 113 -15.68 -44.26 54.58
N ASN A 114 -16.52 -44.36 53.53
CA ASN A 114 -16.15 -43.85 52.20
C ASN A 114 -15.81 -42.34 52.31
N THR A 115 -14.65 -41.99 51.86
CA THR A 115 -14.10 -40.62 52.02
C THR A 115 -13.70 -40.08 50.67
N THR A 116 -14.01 -38.79 50.46
CA THR A 116 -13.55 -38.02 49.33
C THR A 116 -12.60 -36.93 49.77
N VAL A 117 -11.44 -36.83 49.11
CA VAL A 117 -10.47 -35.77 49.34
C VAL A 117 -10.23 -35.02 48.05
N THR A 118 -9.92 -33.74 48.14
CA THR A 118 -9.65 -32.89 46.95
C THR A 118 -8.35 -32.11 47.14
N ALA A 119 -7.45 -32.25 46.19
CA ALA A 119 -6.25 -31.44 46.09
C ALA A 119 -6.62 -30.13 45.35
N ASN A 120 -6.55 -29.00 46.02
CA ASN A 120 -6.88 -27.70 45.44
C ASN A 120 -5.58 -27.00 45.00
N TYR A 121 -5.62 -26.48 43.80
CA TYR A 121 -4.54 -25.70 43.19
C TYR A 121 -5.05 -24.30 42.86
N THR A 122 -4.15 -23.34 42.87
CA THR A 122 -4.41 -21.96 42.44
C THR A 122 -3.73 -21.72 41.13
N GLY A 123 -4.48 -21.22 40.13
CA GLY A 123 -3.97 -20.82 38.85
C GLY A 123 -2.90 -19.73 38.99
N PRO A 124 -2.06 -19.55 37.96
CA PRO A 124 -1.17 -18.41 37.92
C PRO A 124 -1.99 -17.12 37.93
N THR A 125 -1.54 -16.14 38.68
CA THR A 125 -2.16 -14.82 38.73
C THR A 125 -1.21 -13.75 38.28
N ILE A 126 -1.70 -12.81 37.51
CA ILE A 126 -0.95 -11.59 37.19
C ILE A 126 -1.24 -10.54 38.28
N ALA A 127 -0.20 -10.05 38.93
CA ALA A 127 -0.30 -9.00 39.93
C ALA A 127 -0.28 -7.62 39.28
N SER A 128 0.69 -7.36 38.41
CA SER A 128 0.84 -6.07 37.72
C SER A 128 1.59 -6.19 36.41
N VAL A 129 1.40 -5.18 35.56
CA VAL A 129 2.22 -4.88 34.39
C VAL A 129 2.84 -3.50 34.61
N THR A 130 4.12 -3.34 34.32
CA THR A 130 4.80 -2.04 34.36
C THR A 130 5.46 -1.78 33.03
N VAL A 131 5.49 -0.50 32.59
CA VAL A 131 6.08 -0.06 31.32
C VAL A 131 7.24 0.88 31.61
N ALA A 132 8.33 0.69 30.92
CA ALA A 132 9.53 1.55 31.00
C ALA A 132 10.03 1.88 29.57
N PRO A 133 10.58 3.09 29.38
CA PRO A 133 10.71 4.22 30.34
C PRO A 133 9.35 4.87 30.67
N ASN A 134 9.23 5.50 31.88
CA ASN A 134 8.02 6.18 32.30
C ASN A 134 8.29 7.24 33.40
N PRO A 135 7.93 8.54 33.18
CA PRO A 135 7.52 9.13 31.91
C PRO A 135 8.74 9.31 30.99
N THR A 136 8.48 9.59 29.70
CA THR A 136 9.58 9.86 28.77
C THR A 136 9.21 10.95 27.76
N PRO A 137 10.14 11.86 27.39
CA PRO A 137 10.00 12.67 26.20
C PRO A 137 10.35 11.85 24.97
N ALA A 138 9.68 12.13 23.84
CA ALA A 138 10.04 11.61 22.53
C ALA A 138 10.09 12.78 21.51
N THR A 139 11.21 12.88 20.81
CA THR A 139 11.32 13.87 19.73
C THR A 139 10.54 13.38 18.51
N ILE A 140 9.72 14.26 17.93
CA ILE A 140 8.96 13.94 16.71
C ILE A 140 9.94 13.56 15.60
N GLY A 141 9.63 12.49 14.85
CA GLY A 141 10.54 11.91 13.85
C GLY A 141 11.45 10.81 14.40
N THR A 142 11.33 10.45 15.68
CA THR A 142 12.15 9.39 16.30
C THR A 142 11.32 8.21 16.76
N GLN A 143 12.00 7.13 17.10
CA GLN A 143 11.40 5.94 17.72
C GLN A 143 11.88 5.81 19.18
N VAL A 144 11.00 5.23 20.02
CA VAL A 144 11.30 4.96 21.43
C VAL A 144 11.00 3.48 21.72
N GLN A 145 11.98 2.75 22.23
CA GLN A 145 11.79 1.37 22.66
C GLN A 145 11.18 1.33 24.06
N PHE A 146 10.00 0.73 24.20
CA PHE A 146 9.36 0.41 25.46
C PHE A 146 9.56 -1.06 25.83
N THR A 147 9.63 -1.33 27.11
CA THR A 147 9.64 -2.68 27.68
C THR A 147 8.52 -2.82 28.69
N ALA A 148 7.88 -3.98 28.73
CA ALA A 148 6.89 -4.33 29.74
C ALA A 148 7.46 -5.38 30.69
N THR A 149 7.21 -5.20 31.96
CA THR A 149 7.51 -6.20 32.98
C THR A 149 6.19 -6.68 33.61
N VAL A 150 5.88 -7.95 33.41
CA VAL A 150 4.73 -8.61 34.03
C VAL A 150 5.19 -9.28 35.33
N SER A 151 4.48 -9.06 36.41
CA SER A 151 4.73 -9.73 37.70
C SER A 151 3.48 -10.50 38.13
N GLY A 152 3.70 -11.60 38.83
CA GLY A 152 2.60 -12.46 39.24
C GLY A 152 3.07 -13.61 40.12
N THR A 153 2.21 -14.59 40.34
CA THR A 153 2.49 -15.83 41.09
C THR A 153 2.19 -17.04 40.19
N GLY A 154 2.89 -18.12 40.43
CA GLY A 154 2.80 -19.33 39.59
C GLY A 154 3.54 -19.19 38.28
N SER A 155 3.29 -20.13 37.35
CA SER A 155 3.86 -20.09 35.99
C SER A 155 2.95 -19.27 35.09
N PHE A 156 3.16 -17.96 35.05
CA PHE A 156 2.39 -17.03 34.21
C PHE A 156 3.13 -16.67 32.91
N SER A 157 2.39 -16.23 31.88
CA SER A 157 2.98 -15.65 30.68
C SER A 157 3.39 -14.21 30.95
N SER A 158 4.57 -13.82 30.44
CA SER A 158 5.05 -12.44 30.42
C SER A 158 4.62 -11.68 29.17
N ASP A 159 3.88 -12.29 28.25
CA ASP A 159 3.49 -11.69 26.99
C ASP A 159 2.46 -10.57 27.18
N VAL A 160 2.64 -9.51 26.39
CA VAL A 160 1.75 -8.35 26.41
C VAL A 160 1.32 -7.97 25.00
N THR A 161 0.15 -7.34 24.90
CA THR A 161 -0.23 -6.57 23.73
C THR A 161 0.04 -5.09 23.96
N TRP A 162 0.53 -4.42 22.94
CA TRP A 162 0.86 -3.00 23.00
C TRP A 162 -0.20 -2.17 22.29
N THR A 163 -0.54 -1.03 22.89
CA THR A 163 -1.39 0.01 22.28
C THR A 163 -0.83 1.38 22.60
N VAL A 164 -1.15 2.38 21.76
CA VAL A 164 -0.87 3.78 22.04
C VAL A 164 -2.16 4.59 21.91
N LEU A 165 -2.39 5.51 22.85
CA LEU A 165 -3.61 6.27 22.97
C LEU A 165 -3.32 7.77 22.86
N ALA A 166 -4.10 8.46 22.04
CA ALA A 166 -4.13 9.91 22.02
C ALA A 166 -4.87 10.46 23.27
N PRO A 167 -4.64 11.73 23.63
CA PRO A 167 -5.45 12.40 24.64
C PRO A 167 -6.93 12.40 24.25
N SER A 168 -7.82 12.35 25.25
CA SER A 168 -9.27 12.41 25.02
C SER A 168 -9.64 13.66 24.23
N GLY A 169 -10.41 13.48 23.15
CA GLY A 169 -10.84 14.56 22.26
C GLY A 169 -9.82 14.99 21.21
N SER A 170 -8.63 14.40 21.17
CA SER A 170 -7.67 14.64 20.10
C SER A 170 -8.13 13.99 18.79
N THR A 171 -8.03 14.72 17.68
CA THR A 171 -8.20 14.21 16.32
C THR A 171 -6.87 13.82 15.67
N LEU A 172 -5.75 14.09 16.36
CA LEU A 172 -4.42 13.76 15.87
C LEU A 172 -4.04 12.30 16.18
N SER A 173 -3.32 11.67 15.27
CA SER A 173 -2.80 10.32 15.45
C SER A 173 -1.90 10.25 16.70
N PRO A 174 -2.00 9.18 17.51
CA PRO A 174 -1.04 8.97 18.59
C PRO A 174 0.30 8.38 18.14
N GLY A 175 0.48 8.08 16.85
CA GLY A 175 1.58 7.28 16.34
C GLY A 175 1.29 5.78 16.38
N THR A 176 2.31 4.95 16.19
CA THR A 176 2.19 3.49 16.17
C THR A 176 3.15 2.83 17.15
N ILE A 177 2.79 1.63 17.62
CA ILE A 177 3.68 0.79 18.40
C ILE A 177 3.58 -0.66 17.90
N ASN A 178 4.72 -1.30 17.67
CA ASN A 178 4.74 -2.66 17.17
C ASN A 178 4.63 -3.70 18.31
N ALA A 179 4.54 -4.98 17.94
CA ALA A 179 4.43 -6.08 18.91
C ALA A 179 5.63 -6.22 19.84
N PHE A 180 6.77 -5.60 19.51
CA PHE A 180 7.99 -5.62 20.31
C PHE A 180 8.15 -4.38 21.19
N GLY A 181 7.16 -3.48 21.23
CA GLY A 181 7.17 -2.27 22.04
C GLY A 181 7.97 -1.10 21.43
N LEU A 182 8.30 -1.15 20.13
CA LEU A 182 8.92 -0.02 19.45
C LEU A 182 7.85 0.96 19.02
N TYR A 183 7.84 2.12 19.66
CA TYR A 183 6.92 3.23 19.37
C TYR A 183 7.51 4.18 18.34
N THR A 184 6.74 4.53 17.31
CA THR A 184 7.08 5.53 16.29
C THR A 184 6.17 6.74 16.47
N THR A 185 6.77 7.93 16.57
CA THR A 185 6.04 9.18 16.80
C THR A 185 5.18 9.57 15.58
N PRO A 186 4.06 10.29 15.77
CA PRO A 186 3.24 10.84 14.67
C PRO A 186 3.72 12.21 14.23
N TYR A 187 3.25 12.65 13.05
CA TYR A 187 3.24 14.05 12.65
C TYR A 187 2.03 14.33 11.73
N PRO A 188 1.21 15.36 11.99
CA PRO A 188 1.26 16.24 13.18
C PRO A 188 1.02 15.46 14.48
N ALA A 189 1.56 15.97 15.58
CA ALA A 189 1.59 15.29 16.85
C ALA A 189 0.73 15.97 17.92
N PRO A 190 -0.01 15.21 18.76
CA PRO A 190 -0.56 15.77 20.00
C PRO A 190 0.60 16.06 20.98
N ALA A 191 0.36 16.90 21.98
CA ALA A 191 1.40 17.25 22.96
C ALA A 191 1.87 16.03 23.79
N THR A 192 0.97 15.08 24.02
CA THR A 192 1.25 13.85 24.80
C THR A 192 0.52 12.67 24.22
N VAL A 193 1.03 11.47 24.48
CA VAL A 193 0.33 10.20 24.23
C VAL A 193 0.56 9.25 25.39
N THR A 194 -0.20 8.17 25.46
CA THR A 194 -0.05 7.14 26.49
C THR A 194 0.25 5.81 25.80
N VAL A 195 1.40 5.23 26.06
CA VAL A 195 1.77 3.87 25.66
C VAL A 195 1.26 2.90 26.73
N VAL A 196 0.55 1.85 26.33
CA VAL A 196 -0.07 0.86 27.22
C VAL A 196 0.38 -0.54 26.83
N ALA A 197 0.81 -1.33 27.82
CA ALA A 197 1.03 -2.77 27.70
C ALA A 197 -0.03 -3.52 28.52
N THR A 198 -0.75 -4.44 27.90
CA THR A 198 -1.80 -5.24 28.53
C THR A 198 -1.39 -6.72 28.51
N SER A 199 -1.46 -7.40 29.68
CA SER A 199 -1.16 -8.83 29.75
C SER A 199 -2.07 -9.64 28.84
N THR A 200 -1.49 -10.57 28.08
CA THR A 200 -2.26 -11.50 27.24
C THR A 200 -3.00 -12.55 28.07
N GLN A 201 -2.51 -12.87 29.26
CA GLN A 201 -3.09 -13.86 30.15
C GLN A 201 -4.22 -13.29 31.02
N ASP A 202 -4.10 -12.04 31.47
CA ASP A 202 -5.13 -11.32 32.26
C ASP A 202 -5.27 -9.90 31.69
N THR A 203 -6.23 -9.73 30.81
CA THR A 203 -6.48 -8.45 30.12
C THR A 203 -6.97 -7.32 31.03
N SER A 204 -7.30 -7.64 32.31
CA SER A 204 -7.60 -6.63 33.33
C SER A 204 -6.35 -5.95 33.88
N LYS A 205 -5.15 -6.51 33.60
CA LYS A 205 -3.86 -6.01 34.06
C LYS A 205 -3.11 -5.33 32.94
N SER A 206 -2.90 -4.04 33.10
CA SER A 206 -2.10 -3.22 32.18
C SER A 206 -1.18 -2.28 32.94
N GLY A 207 -0.14 -1.87 32.24
CA GLY A 207 0.77 -0.81 32.67
C GLY A 207 0.85 0.26 31.58
N SER A 208 1.19 1.48 31.94
CA SER A 208 1.26 2.57 30.97
C SER A 208 2.46 3.49 31.21
N SER A 209 2.87 4.18 30.14
CA SER A 209 3.85 5.26 30.19
C SER A 209 3.30 6.50 29.49
N ALA A 210 3.43 7.65 30.14
CA ALA A 210 3.12 8.93 29.52
C ALA A 210 4.34 9.38 28.67
N VAL A 211 4.06 9.75 27.42
CA VAL A 211 5.05 10.23 26.46
C VAL A 211 4.73 11.69 26.10
N THR A 212 5.69 12.58 26.37
CA THR A 212 5.61 13.98 25.91
C THR A 212 6.25 14.09 24.52
N LEU A 213 5.50 14.53 23.52
CA LEU A 213 6.01 14.71 22.17
C LEU A 213 6.60 16.11 21.99
N VAL A 214 7.85 16.18 21.55
CA VAL A 214 8.63 17.42 21.45
C VAL A 214 9.08 17.62 20.01
N ALA A 215 8.83 18.82 19.47
CA ALA A 215 9.39 19.18 18.17
C ALA A 215 10.93 19.23 18.23
N PRO A 216 11.64 18.79 17.16
CA PRO A 216 13.08 19.01 17.06
C PRO A 216 13.42 20.50 17.17
N ALA A 217 14.56 20.80 17.75
CA ALA A 217 15.07 22.18 17.74
C ALA A 217 15.43 22.62 16.30
N THR A 218 15.33 23.92 16.01
CA THR A 218 15.81 24.49 14.75
C THR A 218 17.28 24.14 14.55
N ALA A 219 17.61 23.60 13.38
CA ALA A 219 18.95 23.16 13.04
C ALA A 219 19.49 23.87 11.77
N ALA A 220 20.81 23.78 11.56
CA ALA A 220 21.40 24.16 10.30
C ALA A 220 20.98 23.16 9.22
N GLY A 221 20.40 23.67 8.14
CA GLY A 221 20.03 22.90 6.97
C GLY A 221 21.20 22.72 5.98
N PRO A 222 21.05 21.80 5.00
CA PRO A 222 22.02 21.64 3.93
C PRO A 222 22.13 22.91 3.08
N ALA A 223 23.32 23.18 2.54
CA ALA A 223 23.51 24.27 1.59
C ALA A 223 22.74 24.01 0.29
N LEU A 224 22.06 25.05 -0.20
CA LEU A 224 21.27 25.02 -1.44
C LEU A 224 21.91 25.92 -2.49
N THR A 225 21.92 25.50 -3.74
CA THR A 225 22.41 26.31 -4.86
C THR A 225 21.41 26.27 -6.02
N VAL A 226 21.15 27.42 -6.63
CA VAL A 226 20.47 27.58 -7.91
C VAL A 226 21.32 28.45 -8.82
N ASP A 227 21.67 28.00 -10.02
CA ASP A 227 22.46 28.74 -10.97
C ASP A 227 21.57 29.38 -12.05
N ALA A 228 21.30 30.67 -11.92
CA ALA A 228 20.46 31.46 -12.83
C ALA A 228 21.10 31.69 -14.21
N GLY A 229 22.39 31.34 -14.38
CA GLY A 229 23.12 31.37 -15.66
C GLY A 229 23.15 30.02 -16.37
N ASN A 230 22.77 28.92 -15.68
CA ASN A 230 22.79 27.58 -16.21
C ASN A 230 21.38 27.04 -16.45
N GLN A 231 20.81 27.39 -17.60
CA GLN A 231 19.52 26.86 -18.08
C GLN A 231 19.77 25.49 -18.69
N THR A 232 19.13 24.44 -18.17
CA THR A 232 19.37 23.06 -18.59
C THR A 232 18.46 22.65 -19.75
N HIS A 233 17.14 22.89 -19.61
CA HIS A 233 16.13 22.56 -20.63
C HIS A 233 14.81 23.28 -20.31
N ALA A 234 13.91 23.31 -21.30
CA ALA A 234 12.54 23.79 -21.08
C ALA A 234 11.76 22.79 -20.20
N ILE A 235 11.03 23.30 -19.22
CA ILE A 235 10.09 22.48 -18.43
C ILE A 235 8.82 22.30 -19.24
N SER A 236 8.46 21.05 -19.54
CA SER A 236 7.21 20.76 -20.24
C SER A 236 6.01 21.17 -19.38
N PRO A 237 5.05 21.93 -19.94
CA PRO A 237 3.83 22.22 -19.19
C PRO A 237 3.02 20.94 -18.86
N TYR A 238 3.16 19.88 -19.62
CA TYR A 238 2.38 18.65 -19.46
C TYR A 238 2.80 17.77 -18.28
N ILE A 239 3.86 18.12 -17.53
CA ILE A 239 4.16 17.46 -16.26
C ILE A 239 3.16 17.82 -15.14
N TYR A 240 2.33 18.83 -15.35
CA TYR A 240 1.30 19.29 -14.40
C TYR A 240 -0.10 18.75 -14.79
N GLY A 241 -0.15 17.52 -15.28
CA GLY A 241 -1.37 16.83 -15.66
C GLY A 241 -2.00 16.03 -14.53
N MET A 242 -3.28 15.69 -14.73
CA MET A 242 -4.03 14.78 -13.85
C MET A 242 -5.00 13.92 -14.66
N ASN A 243 -5.40 12.78 -14.10
CA ASN A 243 -6.59 12.05 -14.54
C ASN A 243 -7.83 12.81 -14.04
N ALA A 244 -8.09 13.97 -14.66
CA ALA A 244 -8.96 15.00 -14.11
C ALA A 244 -10.45 14.68 -14.25
N TYR A 245 -10.82 13.65 -14.99
CA TYR A 245 -12.21 13.15 -15.01
C TYR A 245 -12.63 12.60 -13.64
N LEU A 246 -11.66 12.25 -12.76
CA LEU A 246 -11.89 11.87 -11.37
C LEU A 246 -12.06 13.09 -10.45
N LEU A 247 -11.92 14.32 -10.95
CA LEU A 247 -12.02 15.57 -10.20
C LEU A 247 -13.30 16.32 -10.53
N ASP A 248 -13.78 17.11 -9.57
CA ASP A 248 -14.75 18.17 -9.90
C ASP A 248 -14.08 19.30 -10.71
N ALA A 249 -14.87 19.97 -11.54
CA ALA A 249 -14.38 21.00 -12.46
C ALA A 249 -13.72 22.20 -11.73
N ASP A 250 -14.16 22.53 -10.53
CA ASP A 250 -13.58 23.61 -9.73
C ASP A 250 -12.18 23.23 -9.21
N THR A 251 -12.00 21.98 -8.78
CA THR A 251 -10.69 21.46 -8.38
C THR A 251 -9.72 21.45 -9.56
N ALA A 252 -10.12 20.95 -10.73
CA ALA A 252 -9.30 20.94 -11.93
C ALA A 252 -8.88 22.35 -12.36
N LYS A 253 -9.81 23.31 -12.29
CA LYS A 253 -9.55 24.72 -12.59
C LYS A 253 -8.62 25.38 -11.56
N ASN A 254 -8.85 25.15 -10.27
CA ASN A 254 -8.08 25.77 -9.19
C ASN A 254 -6.62 25.28 -9.13
N THR A 255 -6.39 24.01 -9.48
CA THR A 255 -5.05 23.46 -9.61
C THR A 255 -4.33 23.91 -10.89
N ASN A 256 -5.05 24.56 -11.83
CA ASN A 256 -4.55 25.09 -13.09
C ASN A 256 -3.78 24.02 -13.88
N ILE A 257 -4.37 22.82 -13.99
CA ILE A 257 -3.79 21.70 -14.75
C ILE A 257 -3.64 22.06 -16.22
N THR A 258 -2.72 21.42 -16.90
CA THR A 258 -2.38 21.73 -18.29
C THR A 258 -2.80 20.65 -19.27
N ILE A 259 -2.96 19.43 -18.77
CA ILE A 259 -3.43 18.26 -19.51
C ILE A 259 -4.27 17.38 -18.59
N SER A 260 -5.33 16.81 -19.12
CA SER A 260 -6.22 15.89 -18.46
C SER A 260 -6.24 14.59 -19.23
N ARG A 261 -5.89 13.49 -18.56
CA ARG A 261 -5.96 12.15 -19.10
C ARG A 261 -7.31 11.51 -18.79
N TRP A 262 -7.84 10.76 -19.72
CA TRP A 262 -8.87 9.77 -19.53
C TRP A 262 -8.27 8.39 -19.76
N GLY A 263 -8.00 7.66 -18.69
CA GLY A 263 -7.35 6.37 -18.66
C GLY A 263 -7.95 5.47 -17.58
N GLY A 264 -7.26 4.39 -17.29
CA GLY A 264 -7.70 3.35 -16.37
C GLY A 264 -8.45 2.22 -17.07
N ASP A 265 -8.68 1.10 -16.38
CA ASP A 265 -9.16 -0.17 -16.93
C ASP A 265 -10.48 -0.05 -17.70
N SER A 266 -11.41 0.77 -17.21
CA SER A 266 -12.69 0.96 -17.89
C SER A 266 -12.55 1.59 -19.29
N THR A 267 -11.53 2.41 -19.53
CA THR A 267 -11.31 3.09 -20.80
C THR A 267 -10.82 2.16 -21.91
N SER A 268 -10.12 1.08 -21.56
CA SER A 268 -9.71 0.01 -22.49
C SER A 268 -10.87 -0.65 -23.22
N ARG A 269 -12.07 -0.53 -22.67
CA ARG A 269 -13.29 -1.16 -23.20
C ARG A 269 -14.35 -0.14 -23.68
N TYR A 270 -13.99 1.13 -23.82
CA TYR A 270 -14.93 2.19 -24.19
C TYR A 270 -15.44 2.06 -25.61
N ASN A 271 -16.76 2.11 -25.76
CA ASN A 271 -17.47 2.10 -27.01
C ASN A 271 -18.04 3.50 -27.31
N TYR A 272 -17.34 4.28 -28.09
CA TYR A 272 -17.70 5.66 -28.40
C TYR A 272 -19.04 5.83 -29.17
N ILE A 273 -19.47 4.78 -29.92
CA ILE A 273 -20.73 4.84 -30.66
C ILE A 273 -21.94 4.77 -29.73
N LYS A 274 -21.82 4.04 -28.64
CA LYS A 274 -22.90 3.79 -27.68
C LYS A 274 -22.74 4.53 -26.37
N ASP A 275 -21.60 5.15 -26.16
CA ASP A 275 -21.21 5.78 -24.90
C ASP A 275 -21.35 4.80 -23.70
N VAL A 276 -20.70 3.66 -23.82
CA VAL A 276 -20.71 2.59 -22.81
C VAL A 276 -19.31 2.04 -22.59
N THR A 277 -19.08 1.50 -21.42
CA THR A 277 -17.82 0.90 -21.02
C THR A 277 -18.03 -0.39 -20.21
N ASN A 278 -16.94 -1.06 -19.81
CA ASN A 278 -16.98 -2.17 -18.87
C ASN A 278 -15.98 -1.90 -17.74
N SER A 279 -16.41 -2.07 -16.49
CA SER A 279 -15.62 -1.78 -15.30
C SER A 279 -14.56 -2.85 -14.98
N ALA A 280 -14.34 -3.81 -15.87
CA ALA A 280 -13.34 -4.85 -15.70
C ALA A 280 -13.45 -5.59 -14.35
N ALA A 281 -12.36 -6.10 -13.81
CA ALA A 281 -12.32 -6.69 -12.47
C ALA A 281 -12.48 -5.67 -11.34
N ASP A 282 -12.32 -4.38 -11.61
CA ASP A 282 -12.48 -3.31 -10.63
C ASP A 282 -13.90 -3.26 -10.06
N TRP A 283 -14.89 -3.56 -10.91
CA TRP A 283 -16.26 -3.68 -10.46
C TRP A 283 -17.04 -4.77 -11.22
N TYR A 284 -16.88 -6.01 -10.79
CA TYR A 284 -17.68 -7.18 -11.16
C TYR A 284 -17.87 -7.40 -12.68
N PHE A 285 -16.95 -6.93 -13.52
CA PHE A 285 -17.01 -7.02 -14.99
C PHE A 285 -18.33 -6.52 -15.57
N GLU A 286 -18.86 -5.46 -14.99
CA GLU A 286 -20.12 -4.87 -15.37
C GLU A 286 -19.94 -3.87 -16.52
N ASN A 287 -20.86 -3.94 -17.47
CA ASN A 287 -21.06 -2.86 -18.43
C ASN A 287 -21.83 -1.72 -17.79
N GLY A 288 -21.40 -0.49 -18.06
CA GLY A 288 -22.00 0.74 -17.60
C GLY A 288 -22.09 1.78 -18.71
N ASP A 289 -22.60 2.95 -18.35
CA ASP A 289 -22.52 4.10 -19.24
C ASP A 289 -21.05 4.57 -19.40
N GLY A 290 -20.80 5.47 -20.35
CA GLY A 290 -19.45 5.91 -20.68
C GLY A 290 -18.70 6.61 -19.55
N THR A 291 -19.38 6.94 -18.45
CA THR A 291 -18.74 7.55 -17.27
C THR A 291 -17.97 6.53 -16.42
N GLY A 292 -18.10 5.22 -16.69
CA GLY A 292 -17.41 4.15 -15.99
C GLY A 292 -17.77 4.01 -14.50
N GLY A 293 -18.83 4.67 -14.04
CA GLY A 293 -19.19 4.74 -12.63
C GLY A 293 -18.34 5.72 -11.81
N ASP A 294 -17.35 6.36 -12.39
CA ASP A 294 -16.38 7.22 -11.72
C ASP A 294 -16.88 8.63 -11.41
N GLY A 295 -18.19 8.87 -11.57
CA GLY A 295 -18.82 10.14 -11.18
C GLY A 295 -18.58 11.31 -12.12
N MET A 296 -18.17 11.05 -13.34
CA MET A 296 -18.16 12.08 -14.39
C MET A 296 -19.55 12.65 -14.55
N PRO A 297 -19.72 13.99 -14.61
CA PRO A 297 -21.02 14.58 -14.84
C PRO A 297 -21.50 14.18 -16.22
N ALA A 298 -22.57 13.38 -16.29
CA ALA A 298 -23.28 13.13 -17.54
C ALA A 298 -23.82 14.46 -18.08
N VAL A 299 -23.34 14.88 -19.25
CA VAL A 299 -23.86 16.06 -19.94
C VAL A 299 -24.91 15.58 -20.93
N SER A 300 -26.14 16.01 -20.73
CA SER A 300 -27.25 15.60 -21.60
C SER A 300 -26.97 15.89 -23.08
N GLY A 301 -26.94 14.87 -23.91
CA GLY A 301 -26.71 14.95 -25.33
C GLY A 301 -25.27 14.93 -25.81
N MET A 302 -24.31 14.67 -24.88
CA MET A 302 -22.91 14.42 -25.19
C MET A 302 -22.49 13.04 -24.67
N SER A 303 -21.55 12.41 -25.36
CA SER A 303 -20.83 11.26 -24.76
C SER A 303 -19.97 11.71 -23.59
N ALA A 304 -19.60 10.77 -22.72
CA ALA A 304 -18.74 11.06 -21.57
C ALA A 304 -17.39 11.65 -22.01
N PHE A 305 -16.80 11.11 -23.07
CA PHE A 305 -15.52 11.61 -23.59
C PHE A 305 -15.66 13.00 -24.24
N ASP A 306 -16.74 13.25 -25.00
CA ASP A 306 -16.98 14.57 -25.60
C ASP A 306 -17.19 15.64 -24.53
N ALA A 307 -17.89 15.29 -23.45
CA ALA A 307 -18.07 16.16 -22.29
C ALA A 307 -16.72 16.50 -21.62
N LEU A 308 -15.84 15.51 -21.51
CA LEU A 308 -14.48 15.72 -20.97
C LEU A 308 -13.65 16.65 -21.85
N VAL A 309 -13.60 16.41 -23.17
CA VAL A 309 -12.89 17.29 -24.12
C VAL A 309 -13.40 18.72 -24.03
N THR A 310 -14.73 18.89 -23.97
CA THR A 310 -15.38 20.21 -23.81
C THR A 310 -14.97 20.88 -22.48
N SER A 311 -14.99 20.13 -21.39
CA SER A 311 -14.59 20.63 -20.07
C SER A 311 -13.11 21.05 -20.05
N ASN A 312 -12.22 20.23 -20.59
CA ASN A 312 -10.80 20.50 -20.67
C ASN A 312 -10.51 21.78 -21.49
N ASN A 313 -11.17 21.92 -22.64
CA ASN A 313 -11.06 23.13 -23.45
C ASN A 313 -11.53 24.40 -22.71
N THR A 314 -12.57 24.28 -21.87
CA THR A 314 -13.09 25.40 -21.07
C THR A 314 -12.07 25.90 -20.02
N ILE A 315 -11.32 25.00 -19.42
CA ILE A 315 -10.27 25.35 -18.43
C ILE A 315 -8.89 25.58 -19.06
N GLY A 316 -8.77 25.41 -20.38
CA GLY A 316 -7.49 25.56 -21.12
C GLY A 316 -6.54 24.38 -20.99
N ALA A 317 -7.00 23.24 -20.50
CA ALA A 317 -6.22 22.00 -20.45
C ALA A 317 -6.30 21.25 -21.79
N LYS A 318 -5.25 20.50 -22.12
CA LYS A 318 -5.28 19.54 -23.24
C LYS A 318 -5.93 18.23 -22.81
N THR A 319 -6.41 17.46 -23.77
CA THR A 319 -6.95 16.12 -23.54
C THR A 319 -5.97 15.06 -24.03
N LEU A 320 -5.72 14.07 -23.18
CA LEU A 320 -5.10 12.80 -23.49
C LEU A 320 -6.17 11.72 -23.32
N GLY A 321 -6.39 10.88 -24.33
CA GLY A 321 -7.46 9.88 -24.33
C GLY A 321 -6.93 8.49 -24.69
N THR A 322 -7.40 7.48 -23.96
CA THR A 322 -7.05 6.08 -24.20
C THR A 322 -7.86 5.51 -25.36
N VAL A 323 -7.21 4.88 -26.34
CA VAL A 323 -7.86 4.14 -27.43
C VAL A 323 -7.69 2.63 -27.20
N PRO A 324 -8.76 1.81 -27.37
CA PRO A 324 -8.71 0.37 -27.16
C PRO A 324 -7.72 -0.33 -28.11
N VAL A 325 -6.81 -1.16 -27.57
CA VAL A 325 -5.84 -1.97 -28.32
C VAL A 325 -6.05 -3.47 -28.10
N GLN A 326 -6.57 -3.88 -26.94
CA GLN A 326 -6.81 -5.28 -26.60
C GLN A 326 -7.85 -6.01 -27.48
N GLY A 327 -8.55 -5.27 -28.35
CA GLY A 327 -9.44 -5.84 -29.37
C GLY A 327 -10.90 -6.02 -28.98
N TRP A 328 -11.36 -5.48 -27.86
CA TRP A 328 -12.73 -5.58 -27.37
C TRP A 328 -13.24 -4.25 -26.83
N VAL A 329 -14.51 -3.91 -27.10
CA VAL A 329 -15.22 -2.77 -26.50
C VAL A 329 -16.56 -3.23 -25.93
N ALA A 330 -17.08 -2.52 -24.93
CA ALA A 330 -18.36 -2.83 -24.31
C ALA A 330 -19.52 -2.81 -25.33
N LYS A 331 -20.49 -3.69 -25.18
CA LYS A 331 -21.60 -3.88 -26.12
C LYS A 331 -22.84 -3.10 -25.75
N ASP A 332 -23.08 -2.90 -24.47
CA ASP A 332 -24.25 -2.25 -23.87
C ASP A 332 -23.89 -1.74 -22.47
N ASN A 333 -24.86 -1.23 -21.72
CA ASN A 333 -24.68 -0.65 -20.40
C ASN A 333 -25.35 -1.45 -19.25
N TYR A 334 -25.65 -2.73 -19.44
CA TYR A 334 -26.41 -3.49 -18.44
C TYR A 334 -25.95 -4.94 -18.26
N GLN A 335 -25.15 -5.50 -19.17
CA GLN A 335 -24.62 -6.86 -19.04
C GLN A 335 -23.43 -6.92 -18.11
N CYS A 336 -23.13 -8.12 -17.61
CA CYS A 336 -21.84 -8.43 -16.97
C CYS A 336 -21.35 -9.81 -17.39
N SER A 337 -20.05 -10.03 -17.26
CA SER A 337 -19.44 -11.27 -17.77
C SER A 337 -19.75 -12.49 -16.90
N PHE A 338 -20.06 -12.29 -15.62
CA PHE A 338 -20.30 -13.37 -14.66
C PHE A 338 -21.60 -13.22 -13.88
N PRO A 339 -22.80 -13.18 -14.56
CA PRO A 339 -24.08 -13.04 -13.86
C PRO A 339 -24.42 -14.29 -13.03
N GLU A 340 -25.07 -14.12 -11.87
CA GLU A 340 -25.46 -15.20 -10.96
C GLU A 340 -26.29 -16.29 -11.66
N THR A 341 -27.11 -15.92 -12.61
CA THR A 341 -27.94 -16.87 -13.37
C THR A 341 -27.13 -17.88 -14.19
N THR A 342 -25.93 -17.53 -14.64
CA THR A 342 -25.02 -18.42 -15.39
C THR A 342 -23.96 -19.02 -14.48
N TYR A 343 -23.49 -18.26 -13.49
CA TYR A 343 -22.45 -18.64 -12.55
C TYR A 343 -22.96 -18.51 -11.10
N PRO A 344 -23.76 -19.49 -10.61
CA PRO A 344 -24.53 -19.35 -9.38
C PRO A 344 -23.75 -19.50 -8.08
N ILE A 345 -22.44 -19.83 -8.17
CA ILE A 345 -21.57 -19.99 -6.99
C ILE A 345 -20.28 -19.23 -7.24
N GLN A 346 -20.23 -17.99 -6.75
CA GLN A 346 -19.05 -17.15 -6.83
C GLN A 346 -18.64 -16.67 -5.43
N TYR A 347 -17.44 -16.10 -5.32
CA TYR A 347 -16.90 -15.61 -4.06
C TYR A 347 -17.64 -14.37 -3.58
N SER A 348 -17.94 -13.44 -4.49
CA SER A 348 -18.76 -12.25 -4.19
C SER A 348 -19.64 -11.82 -5.37
N TYR A 349 -20.67 -11.02 -5.07
CA TYR A 349 -21.62 -10.47 -6.05
C TYR A 349 -21.92 -9.02 -5.76
N ASP A 350 -22.16 -8.23 -6.80
CA ASP A 350 -22.87 -6.97 -6.68
C ASP A 350 -24.40 -7.22 -6.76
N TYR A 351 -25.04 -7.22 -5.60
CA TYR A 351 -26.52 -7.31 -5.49
C TYR A 351 -27.23 -5.99 -5.81
N GLY A 352 -26.51 -4.91 -6.05
CA GLY A 352 -27.06 -3.64 -6.56
C GLY A 352 -27.42 -3.73 -8.04
N ASN A 353 -26.73 -4.59 -8.79
CA ASN A 353 -27.00 -4.87 -10.19
C ASN A 353 -28.14 -5.89 -10.32
N PRO A 354 -29.17 -5.66 -11.19
CA PRO A 354 -30.28 -6.60 -11.40
C PRO A 354 -29.87 -8.02 -11.85
N LEU A 355 -28.68 -8.18 -12.45
CA LEU A 355 -28.14 -9.45 -12.87
C LEU A 355 -27.38 -10.18 -11.76
N HIS A 356 -27.18 -9.54 -10.60
CA HIS A 356 -26.31 -10.00 -9.53
C HIS A 356 -24.95 -10.43 -10.10
N CYS A 357 -24.22 -9.45 -10.59
CA CYS A 357 -22.94 -9.69 -11.25
C CYS A 357 -21.90 -10.16 -10.25
N GLY A 358 -21.18 -11.23 -10.58
CA GLY A 358 -20.16 -11.81 -9.72
C GLY A 358 -18.76 -11.32 -10.10
N ASP A 359 -17.82 -11.56 -9.18
CA ASP A 359 -16.40 -11.23 -9.34
C ASP A 359 -15.64 -12.18 -10.29
N GLY A 360 -16.34 -13.18 -10.87
CA GLY A 360 -15.72 -14.16 -11.74
C GLY A 360 -14.78 -15.13 -11.03
N GLU A 361 -14.96 -15.33 -9.73
CA GLU A 361 -14.21 -16.28 -8.92
C GLU A 361 -15.15 -17.29 -8.27
N ASN A 362 -14.73 -18.56 -8.23
CA ASN A 362 -15.41 -19.58 -7.47
C ASN A 362 -15.35 -19.28 -5.96
N SER A 363 -16.15 -19.95 -5.15
CA SER A 363 -16.16 -19.75 -3.68
C SER A 363 -14.82 -20.01 -2.98
N ASP A 364 -13.89 -20.69 -3.64
CA ASP A 364 -12.52 -20.93 -3.20
C ASP A 364 -11.51 -19.94 -3.78
N GLN A 365 -11.99 -18.87 -4.41
CA GLN A 365 -11.22 -17.78 -5.05
C GLN A 365 -10.40 -18.25 -6.27
N THR A 366 -10.70 -19.39 -6.85
CA THR A 366 -10.17 -19.78 -8.15
C THR A 366 -10.93 -19.06 -9.26
N LYS A 367 -10.23 -18.57 -10.28
CA LYS A 367 -10.83 -17.81 -11.38
C LYS A 367 -11.78 -18.68 -12.22
N ILE A 368 -12.96 -18.19 -12.53
CA ILE A 368 -13.87 -18.78 -13.51
C ILE A 368 -13.29 -18.51 -14.90
N THR A 369 -13.22 -19.53 -15.74
CA THR A 369 -12.69 -19.49 -17.10
C THR A 369 -13.70 -20.02 -18.12
N GLY A 370 -13.51 -19.66 -19.40
CA GLY A 370 -14.34 -20.13 -20.51
C GLY A 370 -15.71 -19.42 -20.63
N ASN A 371 -15.84 -18.25 -20.05
CA ASN A 371 -16.96 -17.36 -20.33
C ASN A 371 -16.98 -16.93 -21.80
N ASP A 372 -18.14 -16.54 -22.31
CA ASP A 372 -18.31 -16.01 -23.67
C ASP A 372 -18.11 -14.47 -23.64
N PRO A 373 -17.02 -13.94 -24.23
CA PRO A 373 -16.76 -12.51 -24.24
C PRO A 373 -17.82 -11.71 -25.00
N THR A 374 -18.55 -12.33 -25.93
CA THR A 374 -19.58 -11.65 -26.73
C THR A 374 -20.85 -11.31 -25.95
N VAL A 375 -20.98 -11.81 -24.71
CA VAL A 375 -22.09 -11.45 -23.82
C VAL A 375 -22.00 -9.96 -23.46
N THR A 376 -20.83 -9.48 -23.06
CA THR A 376 -20.61 -8.10 -22.61
C THR A 376 -19.95 -7.21 -23.66
N SER A 377 -19.30 -7.79 -24.68
CA SER A 377 -18.39 -7.06 -25.53
C SER A 377 -18.55 -7.36 -27.01
N THR A 378 -18.03 -6.46 -27.83
CA THR A 378 -17.93 -6.58 -29.29
C THR A 378 -16.45 -6.56 -29.68
N ALA A 379 -16.03 -7.53 -30.48
CA ALA A 379 -14.67 -7.56 -31.01
C ALA A 379 -14.46 -6.40 -31.99
N VAL A 380 -13.34 -5.71 -31.86
CA VAL A 380 -12.95 -4.58 -32.71
C VAL A 380 -11.48 -4.72 -33.12
N GLY A 381 -11.09 -4.04 -34.18
CA GLY A 381 -9.70 -3.97 -34.63
C GLY A 381 -9.16 -2.54 -34.60
N PRO A 382 -7.92 -2.32 -35.05
CA PRO A 382 -7.28 -0.99 -35.05
C PRO A 382 -8.07 0.10 -35.79
N SER A 383 -8.86 -0.25 -36.83
CA SER A 383 -9.74 0.70 -37.51
C SER A 383 -10.80 1.34 -36.61
N TRP A 384 -11.22 0.65 -35.54
CA TRP A 384 -12.15 1.20 -34.55
C TRP A 384 -11.59 2.46 -33.90
N ALA A 385 -10.31 2.42 -33.45
CA ALA A 385 -9.62 3.57 -32.90
C ALA A 385 -9.51 4.71 -33.94
N GLY A 386 -9.15 4.37 -35.19
CA GLY A 386 -9.08 5.34 -36.30
C GLY A 386 -10.42 6.00 -36.58
N ASP A 387 -11.53 5.24 -36.62
CA ASP A 387 -12.87 5.76 -36.83
C ASP A 387 -13.32 6.68 -35.68
N TRP A 388 -12.99 6.34 -34.44
CA TRP A 388 -13.25 7.19 -33.29
C TRP A 388 -12.44 8.48 -33.36
N VAL A 389 -11.16 8.44 -33.65
CA VAL A 389 -10.30 9.62 -33.81
C VAL A 389 -10.84 10.51 -34.96
N ALA A 390 -11.26 9.92 -36.07
CA ALA A 390 -11.86 10.68 -37.18
C ALA A 390 -13.17 11.40 -36.77
N TYR A 391 -14.01 10.73 -35.95
CA TYR A 391 -15.17 11.35 -35.32
C TYR A 391 -14.77 12.55 -34.44
N LEU A 392 -13.80 12.39 -33.55
CA LEU A 392 -13.33 13.45 -32.64
C LEU A 392 -12.71 14.63 -33.40
N VAL A 393 -11.99 14.37 -34.49
CA VAL A 393 -11.51 15.42 -35.40
C VAL A 393 -12.66 16.19 -36.05
N GLY A 394 -13.75 15.50 -36.41
CA GLY A 394 -14.96 16.12 -36.93
C GLY A 394 -15.66 17.06 -35.94
N GLU A 395 -15.71 16.67 -34.67
CA GLU A 395 -16.38 17.43 -33.60
C GLU A 395 -15.53 18.56 -33.01
N PHE A 396 -14.24 18.30 -32.74
CA PHE A 396 -13.37 19.20 -31.98
C PHE A 396 -12.20 19.77 -32.80
N GLY A 397 -12.03 19.33 -34.04
CA GLY A 397 -10.84 19.65 -34.84
C GLY A 397 -9.69 18.68 -34.59
N SER A 398 -8.64 18.78 -35.40
CA SER A 398 -7.40 18.02 -35.16
C SER A 398 -6.67 18.48 -33.90
N ALA A 399 -5.72 17.71 -33.41
CA ALA A 399 -4.86 18.08 -32.27
C ALA A 399 -4.21 19.46 -32.45
N ALA A 400 -3.73 19.78 -33.68
CA ALA A 400 -3.20 21.09 -34.02
C ALA A 400 -4.24 22.24 -33.94
N ASN A 401 -5.53 21.93 -34.03
CA ASN A 401 -6.62 22.88 -34.02
C ASN A 401 -7.46 22.87 -32.74
N GLY A 402 -6.95 22.28 -31.66
CA GLY A 402 -7.59 22.31 -30.35
C GLY A 402 -8.40 21.05 -29.99
N GLY A 403 -8.35 20.01 -30.83
CA GLY A 403 -8.89 18.70 -30.54
C GLY A 403 -8.07 17.91 -29.51
N VAL A 404 -8.27 16.60 -29.46
CA VAL A 404 -7.53 15.70 -28.56
C VAL A 404 -6.04 15.71 -28.90
N ALA A 405 -5.20 16.02 -27.92
CA ALA A 405 -3.79 16.28 -28.18
C ALA A 405 -2.96 15.01 -28.27
N ILE A 406 -3.27 14.00 -27.47
CA ILE A 406 -2.51 12.75 -27.33
C ILE A 406 -3.49 11.59 -27.22
N TYR A 407 -3.13 10.44 -27.79
CA TYR A 407 -3.85 9.19 -27.65
C TYR A 407 -2.94 8.12 -27.06
N ASP A 408 -3.38 7.51 -25.95
CA ASP A 408 -2.72 6.35 -25.34
C ASP A 408 -3.11 5.06 -26.04
N LEU A 409 -2.15 4.19 -26.24
CA LEU A 409 -2.34 2.86 -26.78
C LEU A 409 -2.75 1.89 -25.67
N ASP A 410 -4.03 1.92 -25.30
CA ASP A 410 -4.67 1.17 -24.21
C ASP A 410 -4.25 1.65 -22.80
N ASN A 411 -4.57 0.82 -21.80
CA ASN A 411 -4.22 1.00 -20.40
C ASN A 411 -3.65 -0.32 -19.86
N GLU A 412 -2.50 -0.25 -19.23
CA GLU A 412 -1.86 -1.31 -18.44
C GLU A 412 -1.96 -2.73 -19.07
N PRO A 413 -1.34 -2.99 -20.21
CA PRO A 413 -1.27 -4.37 -20.75
C PRO A 413 -0.78 -5.40 -19.74
N SER A 414 0.00 -4.97 -18.76
CA SER A 414 0.47 -5.75 -17.62
C SER A 414 -0.64 -6.51 -16.87
N TRP A 415 -1.86 -5.99 -16.92
CA TRP A 415 -2.99 -6.50 -16.16
C TRP A 415 -4.13 -7.05 -17.02
N TRP A 416 -4.05 -7.05 -18.37
CA TRP A 416 -5.16 -7.50 -19.22
C TRP A 416 -5.69 -8.89 -18.89
N ASP A 417 -4.80 -9.85 -18.60
CA ASP A 417 -5.16 -11.22 -18.23
C ASP A 417 -5.72 -11.38 -16.81
N ALA A 418 -5.70 -10.30 -16.04
CA ALA A 418 -6.30 -10.21 -14.71
C ALA A 418 -7.54 -9.33 -14.70
N THR A 419 -7.39 -8.05 -15.06
CA THR A 419 -8.47 -7.07 -15.00
C THR A 419 -9.48 -7.24 -16.13
N HIS A 420 -9.03 -7.66 -17.31
CA HIS A 420 -9.88 -7.92 -18.48
C HIS A 420 -9.95 -9.42 -18.85
N ARG A 421 -9.73 -10.32 -17.90
CA ARG A 421 -9.67 -11.76 -18.15
C ARG A 421 -10.94 -12.35 -18.78
N ASP A 422 -12.05 -11.64 -18.70
CA ASP A 422 -13.32 -12.03 -19.32
C ASP A 422 -13.29 -11.93 -20.85
N VAL A 423 -12.43 -11.11 -21.43
CA VAL A 423 -12.22 -10.95 -22.88
C VAL A 423 -10.79 -11.23 -23.30
N HIS A 424 -9.81 -11.10 -22.39
CA HIS A 424 -8.39 -11.31 -22.64
C HIS A 424 -7.77 -12.19 -21.55
N PRO A 425 -8.09 -13.51 -21.51
CA PRO A 425 -7.67 -14.39 -20.43
C PRO A 425 -6.21 -14.87 -20.52
N SER A 426 -5.49 -14.53 -21.58
CA SER A 426 -4.10 -14.96 -21.79
C SER A 426 -3.13 -13.81 -21.50
N PRO A 427 -1.99 -14.09 -20.83
CA PRO A 427 -0.97 -13.09 -20.64
C PRO A 427 -0.42 -12.58 -21.98
N PHE A 428 -0.19 -11.27 -22.10
CA PHE A 428 0.31 -10.66 -23.34
C PHE A 428 1.74 -11.09 -23.68
N THR A 429 2.08 -11.01 -24.95
CA THR A 429 3.42 -11.30 -25.51
C THR A 429 4.07 -10.05 -26.08
N TYR A 430 5.40 -10.11 -26.34
CA TYR A 430 6.14 -9.06 -27.06
C TYR A 430 5.49 -8.70 -28.39
N ASP A 431 5.18 -9.72 -29.20
CA ASP A 431 4.57 -9.53 -30.51
C ASP A 431 3.19 -8.92 -30.43
N GLU A 432 2.37 -9.32 -29.48
CA GLU A 432 1.01 -8.87 -29.33
C GLU A 432 0.97 -7.36 -29.03
N VAL A 433 1.61 -6.93 -27.92
CA VAL A 433 1.57 -5.52 -27.52
C VAL A 433 2.20 -4.61 -28.57
N THR A 434 3.24 -5.09 -29.23
CA THR A 434 3.97 -4.30 -30.26
C THR A 434 3.18 -4.21 -31.55
N ASN A 435 2.70 -5.33 -32.09
CA ASN A 435 1.99 -5.35 -33.38
C ASN A 435 0.63 -4.62 -33.29
N ASN A 436 -0.12 -4.86 -32.21
CA ASN A 436 -1.39 -4.18 -32.00
C ASN A 436 -1.16 -2.68 -31.76
N GLY A 437 -0.13 -2.32 -31.00
CA GLY A 437 0.28 -0.92 -30.79
C GLY A 437 0.62 -0.21 -32.09
N ILE A 438 1.46 -0.78 -32.95
CA ILE A 438 1.83 -0.21 -34.26
C ILE A 438 0.59 -0.04 -35.15
N ALA A 439 -0.27 -1.07 -35.23
CA ALA A 439 -1.47 -1.04 -36.07
C ALA A 439 -2.47 0.03 -35.60
N THR A 440 -2.68 0.16 -34.29
CA THR A 440 -3.57 1.18 -33.72
C THR A 440 -2.98 2.58 -33.86
N ALA A 441 -1.69 2.77 -33.58
CA ALA A 441 -1.00 4.04 -33.79
C ALA A 441 -1.09 4.52 -35.24
N LEU A 442 -0.97 3.60 -36.21
CA LEU A 442 -1.13 3.91 -37.63
C LEU A 442 -2.55 4.38 -37.94
N ALA A 443 -3.57 3.73 -37.34
CA ALA A 443 -4.96 4.15 -37.53
C ALA A 443 -5.21 5.53 -36.94
N VAL A 444 -4.70 5.83 -35.74
CA VAL A 444 -4.75 7.15 -35.10
C VAL A 444 -4.08 8.21 -35.99
N LYS A 445 -2.82 7.99 -36.41
CA LYS A 445 -2.06 8.94 -37.24
C LYS A 445 -2.66 9.12 -38.65
N THR A 446 -3.39 8.13 -39.16
CA THR A 446 -4.13 8.25 -40.42
C THR A 446 -5.33 9.18 -40.26
N ALA A 447 -6.04 9.10 -39.14
CA ALA A 447 -7.21 9.93 -38.83
C ALA A 447 -6.84 11.36 -38.40
N ASP A 448 -5.82 11.51 -37.58
CA ASP A 448 -5.21 12.79 -37.16
C ASP A 448 -3.68 12.74 -37.22
N PRO A 449 -3.04 13.14 -38.30
CA PRO A 449 -1.59 13.19 -38.42
C PRO A 449 -0.91 14.16 -37.42
N THR A 450 -1.69 15.06 -36.79
CA THR A 450 -1.17 16.06 -35.87
C THR A 450 -1.25 15.65 -34.41
N ALA A 451 -2.01 14.59 -34.10
CA ALA A 451 -2.11 14.06 -32.76
C ALA A 451 -0.83 13.30 -32.36
N ALA A 452 -0.42 13.41 -31.13
CA ALA A 452 0.64 12.56 -30.58
C ALA A 452 0.07 11.19 -30.16
N VAL A 453 0.95 10.18 -30.14
CA VAL A 453 0.62 8.84 -29.65
C VAL A 453 1.58 8.45 -28.53
N SER A 454 1.03 7.91 -27.46
CA SER A 454 1.74 7.47 -26.26
C SER A 454 1.58 5.96 -26.05
N GLY A 455 2.59 5.29 -25.54
CA GLY A 455 2.58 3.85 -25.26
C GLY A 455 3.92 3.29 -24.81
N PRO A 456 3.95 2.02 -24.35
CA PRO A 456 2.86 1.04 -24.28
C PRO A 456 1.96 1.15 -23.03
N VAL A 457 2.08 2.17 -22.20
CA VAL A 457 1.30 2.43 -20.97
C VAL A 457 1.42 1.26 -19.98
N MET A 458 2.67 0.82 -19.77
CA MET A 458 3.00 -0.35 -18.98
C MET A 458 3.15 0.00 -17.50
N ASP A 459 2.53 -0.75 -16.59
CA ASP A 459 2.66 -0.50 -15.14
C ASP A 459 3.75 -1.40 -14.54
N TYR A 460 3.84 -2.22 -13.99
CA TYR A 460 4.64 -3.13 -13.18
C TYR A 460 6.11 -3.22 -13.60
N TRP A 461 7.02 -3.08 -12.63
CA TRP A 461 8.48 -3.07 -12.83
C TRP A 461 9.02 -4.19 -13.73
N TRP A 462 8.54 -5.44 -13.54
CA TRP A 462 9.03 -6.57 -14.32
C TRP A 462 8.56 -6.53 -15.77
N ASP A 463 7.38 -5.95 -16.02
CA ASP A 463 6.81 -5.84 -17.36
C ASP A 463 7.47 -4.75 -18.22
N TYR A 464 8.38 -3.94 -17.65
CA TYR A 464 9.29 -3.13 -18.47
C TYR A 464 10.37 -3.98 -19.17
N PHE A 465 10.66 -5.16 -18.65
CA PHE A 465 11.75 -6.02 -19.10
C PHE A 465 11.30 -7.37 -19.66
N TYR A 466 10.13 -7.85 -19.34
CA TYR A 466 9.57 -9.14 -19.67
C TYR A 466 8.11 -9.00 -20.09
N SER A 467 7.62 -9.88 -21.00
CA SER A 467 6.16 -9.97 -21.23
C SER A 467 5.44 -10.55 -20.01
N LYS A 468 4.14 -10.36 -19.92
CA LYS A 468 3.31 -11.00 -18.90
C LYS A 468 3.41 -12.52 -18.99
N GLN A 469 3.54 -13.08 -20.20
CA GLN A 469 3.78 -14.51 -20.41
C GLN A 469 5.06 -14.97 -19.71
N ASP A 470 6.17 -14.23 -19.80
CA ASP A 470 7.41 -14.53 -19.10
C ASP A 470 7.27 -14.39 -17.58
N VAL A 471 6.59 -13.35 -17.13
CA VAL A 471 6.32 -13.10 -15.70
C VAL A 471 5.55 -14.27 -15.09
N GLU A 472 4.44 -14.68 -15.67
CA GLU A 472 3.62 -15.80 -15.16
C GLU A 472 4.32 -17.14 -15.29
N SER A 473 5.00 -17.39 -16.41
CA SER A 473 5.79 -18.59 -16.64
C SER A 473 6.91 -18.72 -15.60
N GLY A 474 7.61 -17.63 -15.32
CA GLY A 474 8.66 -17.58 -14.31
C GLY A 474 8.16 -17.84 -12.90
N TRP A 475 7.00 -17.30 -12.52
CA TRP A 475 6.37 -17.53 -11.23
C TRP A 475 5.81 -18.94 -11.08
N SER A 476 5.27 -19.54 -12.15
CA SER A 476 4.61 -20.85 -12.08
C SER A 476 5.54 -22.04 -12.29
N THR A 477 6.54 -21.93 -13.13
CA THR A 477 7.38 -23.06 -13.57
C THR A 477 8.88 -22.84 -13.42
N GLY A 478 9.30 -21.59 -13.24
CA GLY A 478 10.70 -21.23 -13.09
C GLY A 478 11.30 -21.68 -11.74
N PRO A 479 12.58 -22.10 -11.72
CA PRO A 479 13.21 -22.61 -10.50
C PRO A 479 13.31 -21.60 -9.35
N CYS A 480 13.17 -20.29 -9.66
CA CYS A 480 13.23 -19.21 -8.66
C CYS A 480 11.87 -18.60 -8.34
N ASN A 481 10.78 -19.08 -8.93
CA ASN A 481 9.48 -18.42 -8.85
C ASN A 481 9.60 -16.91 -9.15
N ALA A 482 10.16 -16.57 -10.29
CA ALA A 482 10.47 -15.19 -10.65
C ALA A 482 10.54 -15.01 -12.18
N PRO A 483 10.23 -13.82 -12.72
CA PRO A 483 10.13 -13.57 -14.17
C PRO A 483 11.38 -14.03 -14.97
N TRP A 484 12.57 -13.76 -14.44
CA TRP A 484 13.83 -14.14 -15.08
C TRP A 484 14.10 -15.64 -15.12
N SER A 485 13.36 -16.45 -14.43
CA SER A 485 13.68 -17.88 -14.27
C SER A 485 13.17 -18.76 -15.43
N SER A 486 12.29 -18.24 -16.29
CA SER A 486 11.79 -18.91 -17.49
C SER A 486 11.35 -17.94 -18.59
N PRO A 487 12.19 -16.98 -19.02
CA PRO A 487 11.81 -15.92 -19.95
C PRO A 487 11.85 -16.39 -21.41
N LEU A 488 10.92 -17.25 -21.82
CA LEU A 488 10.88 -17.81 -23.16
C LEU A 488 10.57 -16.77 -24.23
N ASP A 489 9.64 -15.88 -23.98
CA ASP A 489 9.23 -14.84 -24.92
C ASP A 489 10.40 -13.86 -25.14
N ARG A 490 10.99 -13.34 -24.08
CA ARG A 490 12.20 -12.51 -24.16
C ARG A 490 13.35 -13.25 -24.89
N SER A 491 13.53 -14.54 -24.62
CA SER A 491 14.57 -15.34 -25.26
C SER A 491 14.34 -15.47 -26.76
N ASN A 492 13.09 -15.60 -27.22
CA ASN A 492 12.71 -15.62 -28.63
C ASN A 492 12.98 -14.26 -29.31
N HIS A 493 13.06 -13.18 -28.54
CA HIS A 493 13.40 -11.82 -28.98
C HIS A 493 14.86 -11.44 -28.66
N ASN A 494 15.79 -12.42 -28.78
CA ASN A 494 17.23 -12.26 -28.57
C ASN A 494 17.63 -11.78 -27.18
N GLY A 495 16.80 -11.97 -26.16
CA GLY A 495 17.03 -11.50 -24.78
C GLY A 495 16.84 -10.01 -24.59
N THR A 496 16.31 -9.29 -25.58
CA THR A 496 16.04 -7.85 -25.51
C THR A 496 14.96 -7.57 -24.47
N PRO A 497 15.11 -6.60 -23.56
CA PRO A 497 14.04 -6.16 -22.69
C PRO A 497 12.81 -5.67 -23.47
N LEU A 498 11.60 -5.85 -22.90
CA LEU A 498 10.35 -5.56 -23.60
C LEU A 498 10.28 -4.11 -24.12
N ILE A 499 10.56 -3.12 -23.26
CA ILE A 499 10.47 -1.70 -23.66
C ILE A 499 11.49 -1.36 -24.75
N GLU A 500 12.72 -1.89 -24.67
CA GLU A 500 13.73 -1.70 -25.71
C GLU A 500 13.28 -2.33 -27.04
N TYR A 501 12.73 -3.55 -27.00
CA TYR A 501 12.17 -4.20 -28.19
C TYR A 501 11.01 -3.40 -28.79
N TYR A 502 10.09 -2.93 -27.95
CA TYR A 502 8.94 -2.11 -28.38
C TYR A 502 9.42 -0.86 -29.13
N LEU A 503 10.36 -0.12 -28.56
CA LEU A 503 10.94 1.07 -29.20
C LEU A 503 11.64 0.72 -30.52
N GLN A 504 12.41 -0.35 -30.58
CA GLN A 504 13.10 -0.81 -31.78
C GLN A 504 12.13 -1.14 -32.93
N GLN A 505 10.98 -1.75 -32.62
CA GLN A 505 9.96 -2.06 -33.65
C GLN A 505 9.29 -0.81 -34.19
N PHE A 506 8.97 0.18 -33.35
CA PHE A 506 8.45 1.47 -33.83
C PHE A 506 9.50 2.24 -34.66
N ALA A 507 10.77 2.21 -34.26
CA ALA A 507 11.85 2.79 -35.04
C ALA A 507 12.04 2.08 -36.41
N ALA A 508 11.94 0.75 -36.43
CA ALA A 508 11.99 -0.02 -37.67
C ALA A 508 10.80 0.31 -38.59
N TYR A 509 9.61 0.50 -38.02
CA TYR A 509 8.45 0.92 -38.80
C TYR A 509 8.67 2.30 -39.45
N GLU A 510 9.13 3.30 -38.66
CA GLU A 510 9.43 4.64 -39.18
C GLU A 510 10.48 4.59 -40.30
N ALA A 511 11.56 3.81 -40.11
CA ALA A 511 12.59 3.66 -41.10
C ALA A 511 12.10 3.04 -42.43
N ALA A 512 11.14 2.12 -42.36
CA ALA A 512 10.57 1.46 -43.51
C ALA A 512 9.52 2.32 -44.24
N ASN A 513 8.75 3.15 -43.50
CA ASN A 513 7.56 3.83 -44.01
C ASN A 513 7.69 5.37 -44.03
N ASN A 514 8.78 5.92 -43.46
CA ASN A 514 9.00 7.35 -43.28
C ASN A 514 7.82 8.03 -42.55
N LEU A 515 7.26 7.34 -41.57
CA LEU A 515 6.13 7.79 -40.76
C LEU A 515 6.37 7.43 -39.29
N ARG A 516 6.54 8.45 -38.46
CA ARG A 516 6.67 8.28 -37.01
C ARG A 516 5.29 8.01 -36.41
N LEU A 517 5.18 6.91 -35.66
CA LEU A 517 3.92 6.49 -35.04
C LEU A 517 3.90 6.75 -33.53
N LEU A 518 5.02 6.59 -32.82
CA LEU A 518 5.11 6.75 -31.37
C LEU A 518 5.83 8.05 -31.02
N ASP A 519 5.16 8.92 -30.27
CA ASP A 519 5.70 10.21 -29.83
C ASP A 519 6.17 10.19 -28.37
N TYR A 520 5.56 9.36 -27.52
CA TYR A 520 5.89 9.22 -26.12
C TYR A 520 6.12 7.75 -25.74
N LEU A 521 7.21 7.48 -25.04
CA LEU A 521 7.37 6.28 -24.23
C LEU A 521 6.66 6.51 -22.91
N ASP A 522 5.65 5.72 -22.61
CA ASP A 522 4.77 5.90 -21.46
C ASP A 522 4.80 4.70 -20.53
N LEU A 523 4.99 4.98 -19.24
CA LEU A 523 5.00 3.99 -18.18
C LEU A 523 4.18 4.51 -16.99
N HIS A 524 3.46 3.61 -16.33
CA HIS A 524 2.89 3.87 -15.02
C HIS A 524 3.90 3.53 -13.93
N THR A 525 3.82 4.20 -12.81
CA THR A 525 4.63 3.84 -11.65
C THR A 525 3.95 4.22 -10.34
N TYR A 526 3.81 3.23 -9.47
CA TYR A 526 3.29 3.41 -8.14
C TYR A 526 4.33 2.99 -7.11
N PHE A 527 4.37 3.74 -6.02
CA PHE A 527 5.31 3.43 -4.97
C PHE A 527 4.87 2.20 -4.19
N ALA A 528 5.64 1.14 -4.26
CA ALA A 528 5.36 -0.16 -3.65
C ALA A 528 6.17 -0.45 -2.38
N ALA A 529 6.91 0.54 -1.84
CA ALA A 529 7.71 0.29 -0.63
C ALA A 529 6.82 -0.09 0.55
N THR A 530 7.30 -1.06 1.30
CA THR A 530 6.72 -1.46 2.56
C THR A 530 7.50 -0.87 3.72
N TYR A 531 6.78 -0.23 4.65
CA TYR A 531 7.30 0.15 5.96
C TYR A 531 6.50 -0.59 7.02
N ASN A 532 7.20 -1.31 7.92
CA ASN A 532 6.55 -2.16 8.94
C ASN A 532 5.52 -3.16 8.37
N GLY A 533 5.75 -3.66 7.16
CA GLY A 533 4.85 -4.62 6.50
C GLY A 533 3.61 -4.01 5.84
N HIS A 534 3.51 -2.67 5.78
CA HIS A 534 2.42 -1.97 5.09
C HIS A 534 2.96 -1.25 3.86
N SER A 535 2.29 -1.41 2.72
CA SER A 535 2.54 -0.57 1.54
C SER A 535 2.18 0.87 1.87
N VAL A 536 3.02 1.83 1.49
CA VAL A 536 2.73 3.26 1.68
C VAL A 536 2.00 3.87 0.49
N ALA A 537 1.89 3.16 -0.64
CA ALA A 537 1.06 3.57 -1.76
C ALA A 537 -0.42 3.57 -1.34
N PHE A 538 -1.18 4.57 -1.78
CA PHE A 538 -2.62 4.73 -1.50
C PHE A 538 -3.02 4.75 -0.02
N THR A 539 -2.06 4.80 0.91
CA THR A 539 -2.34 4.85 2.35
C THR A 539 -2.42 6.28 2.85
N THR A 540 -3.02 6.45 4.04
CA THR A 540 -2.95 7.72 4.78
C THR A 540 -1.50 8.06 5.15
N ALA A 541 -1.26 9.29 5.65
CA ALA A 541 0.07 9.74 6.04
C ALA A 541 0.81 8.77 6.97
N GLY A 542 0.09 8.15 7.90
CA GLY A 542 0.66 7.22 8.87
C GLY A 542 1.52 7.89 9.94
N ASP A 543 2.40 7.11 10.56
CA ASP A 543 3.41 7.62 11.50
C ASP A 543 4.62 8.23 10.78
N THR A 544 5.56 8.80 11.53
CA THR A 544 6.74 9.46 10.96
C THR A 544 7.65 8.52 10.17
N GLY A 545 7.65 7.22 10.48
CA GLY A 545 8.38 6.22 9.71
C GLY A 545 7.78 6.01 8.32
N THR A 546 6.46 5.84 8.23
CA THR A 546 5.70 5.76 6.97
C THR A 546 5.86 7.03 6.14
N GLN A 547 5.73 8.19 6.78
CA GLN A 547 5.92 9.50 6.16
C GLN A 547 7.32 9.66 5.57
N GLN A 548 8.35 9.26 6.29
CA GLN A 548 9.74 9.35 5.83
C GLN A 548 10.01 8.37 4.67
N ALA A 549 9.44 7.15 4.73
CA ALA A 549 9.53 6.19 3.62
C ALA A 549 8.93 6.78 2.34
N ARG A 550 7.73 7.41 2.43
CA ARG A 550 7.09 8.09 1.30
C ARG A 550 7.96 9.19 0.72
N LEU A 551 8.52 10.06 1.55
CA LEU A 551 9.35 11.18 1.09
C LEU A 551 10.69 10.73 0.51
N ASN A 552 11.29 9.66 1.05
CA ASN A 552 12.55 9.12 0.54
C ASN A 552 12.38 8.45 -0.82
N SER A 553 11.24 7.82 -1.05
CA SER A 553 11.02 7.03 -2.25
C SER A 553 10.80 7.85 -3.52
N THR A 554 10.53 9.15 -3.43
CA THR A 554 10.54 10.03 -4.61
C THR A 554 11.88 10.00 -5.36
N ARG A 555 12.93 9.54 -4.70
CA ARG A 555 14.28 9.38 -5.26
C ARG A 555 14.38 8.26 -6.29
N VAL A 556 13.42 7.34 -6.38
CA VAL A 556 13.37 6.29 -7.40
C VAL A 556 13.36 6.85 -8.83
N PHE A 557 12.85 8.06 -8.99
CA PHE A 557 12.78 8.70 -10.29
C PHE A 557 14.14 9.11 -10.86
N TRP A 558 15.17 9.35 -9.99
CA TRP A 558 16.40 10.00 -10.47
C TRP A 558 17.71 9.60 -9.76
N ASP A 559 17.67 9.19 -8.48
CA ASP A 559 18.87 9.19 -7.63
C ASP A 559 19.66 7.87 -7.72
N PRO A 560 20.89 7.89 -8.26
CA PRO A 560 21.71 6.69 -8.37
C PRO A 560 22.17 6.12 -7.02
N THR A 561 22.02 6.86 -5.93
CA THR A 561 22.43 6.44 -4.58
C THR A 561 21.26 5.86 -3.76
N TYR A 562 20.02 5.97 -4.25
CA TYR A 562 18.85 5.44 -3.58
C TYR A 562 18.52 4.05 -4.11
N THR A 563 18.80 3.01 -3.32
CA THR A 563 18.37 1.64 -3.60
C THR A 563 17.02 1.37 -2.94
N ASP A 564 16.11 0.74 -3.68
CA ASP A 564 14.82 0.34 -3.18
C ASP A 564 14.65 -1.18 -3.28
N PRO A 565 14.25 -1.87 -2.19
CA PRO A 565 14.12 -3.33 -2.19
C PRO A 565 13.04 -3.88 -3.12
N ASN A 566 12.14 -3.04 -3.62
CA ASN A 566 11.11 -3.44 -4.58
C ASN A 566 11.58 -3.37 -6.03
N PHE A 567 12.67 -2.66 -6.29
CA PHE A 567 13.29 -2.57 -7.62
C PHE A 567 14.53 -3.47 -7.68
N LEU A 568 14.32 -4.72 -8.07
CA LEU A 568 15.37 -5.72 -8.18
C LEU A 568 16.02 -5.64 -9.58
N GLN A 569 17.27 -6.09 -9.68
CA GLN A 569 17.99 -6.06 -10.96
C GLN A 569 17.31 -6.93 -12.02
N PRO A 570 16.86 -6.35 -13.16
CA PRO A 570 16.06 -7.07 -14.14
C PRO A 570 16.86 -7.90 -15.14
N ASN A 571 18.16 -7.65 -15.30
CA ASN A 571 19.04 -8.36 -16.26
C ASN A 571 19.71 -9.60 -15.64
N TYR A 572 19.03 -10.21 -14.70
CA TYR A 572 19.53 -11.28 -13.87
C TYR A 572 20.10 -12.51 -14.62
N PRO A 573 19.53 -13.04 -15.73
CA PRO A 573 20.09 -14.24 -16.35
C PRO A 573 21.40 -14.03 -17.10
N THR A 574 21.77 -12.80 -17.43
CA THR A 574 22.98 -12.51 -18.22
C THR A 574 24.24 -12.34 -17.37
N ASP A 575 24.10 -12.19 -16.05
CA ASP A 575 25.22 -12.13 -15.11
C ASP A 575 25.53 -13.54 -14.57
N PRO A 576 26.69 -14.14 -14.94
CA PRO A 576 27.05 -15.48 -14.50
C PRO A 576 27.19 -15.62 -12.96
N ASN A 577 27.29 -14.51 -12.25
CA ASN A 577 27.35 -14.52 -10.78
C ASN A 577 25.98 -14.77 -10.13
N TYR A 578 24.89 -14.64 -10.87
CA TYR A 578 23.52 -14.76 -10.35
C TYR A 578 22.84 -16.11 -10.64
N THR A 579 23.43 -16.96 -11.47
CA THR A 579 22.82 -18.24 -11.88
C THR A 579 22.54 -19.22 -10.74
N THR A 580 23.00 -18.94 -9.53
CA THR A 580 22.82 -19.79 -8.33
C THR A 580 21.98 -19.16 -7.23
N SER A 581 21.61 -17.88 -7.33
CA SER A 581 20.83 -17.16 -6.30
C SER A 581 19.46 -16.76 -6.85
N CYS A 582 18.38 -17.15 -6.18
CA CYS A 582 17.02 -16.70 -6.49
C CYS A 582 16.68 -15.33 -5.89
N SER A 583 17.67 -14.56 -5.48
CA SER A 583 17.50 -13.26 -4.84
C SER A 583 18.38 -12.22 -5.53
N PRO A 584 17.90 -11.59 -6.62
CA PRO A 584 18.64 -10.49 -7.23
C PRO A 584 18.78 -9.34 -6.23
N PRO A 585 19.88 -8.58 -6.25
CA PRO A 585 20.04 -7.45 -5.37
C PRO A 585 19.09 -6.31 -5.75
N ALA A 586 18.69 -5.54 -4.75
CA ALA A 586 18.01 -4.26 -4.96
C ALA A 586 18.93 -3.29 -5.73
N GLN A 587 18.32 -2.43 -6.53
CA GLN A 587 19.06 -1.42 -7.29
C GLN A 587 18.45 -0.03 -7.11
N ALA A 588 19.19 0.98 -7.56
CA ALA A 588 18.67 2.33 -7.79
C ALA A 588 17.96 2.34 -9.17
N PRO A 589 16.63 2.49 -9.24
CA PRO A 589 15.93 2.38 -10.51
C PRO A 589 16.23 3.54 -11.46
N GLN A 590 16.36 4.77 -10.93
CA GLN A 590 16.61 5.98 -11.74
C GLN A 590 15.66 6.04 -12.95
N LEU A 591 14.35 5.91 -12.70
CA LEU A 591 13.35 5.62 -13.74
C LEU A 591 13.46 6.58 -14.95
N ILE A 592 13.48 7.90 -14.71
CA ILE A 592 13.56 8.88 -15.81
C ILE A 592 14.89 8.81 -16.58
N PRO A 593 16.07 8.75 -15.95
CA PRO A 593 17.34 8.47 -16.67
C PRO A 593 17.35 7.15 -17.42
N MET A 594 16.73 6.10 -16.89
CA MET A 594 16.61 4.80 -17.56
C MET A 594 15.76 4.90 -18.82
N MET A 595 14.56 5.47 -18.73
CA MET A 595 13.68 5.72 -19.89
C MET A 595 14.39 6.55 -20.96
N ARG A 596 15.10 7.59 -20.55
CA ARG A 596 15.88 8.43 -21.48
C ARG A 596 16.97 7.64 -22.20
N THR A 597 17.62 6.71 -21.49
CA THR A 597 18.63 5.84 -22.08
C THR A 597 18.03 4.91 -23.13
N TRP A 598 16.89 4.29 -22.83
CA TRP A 598 16.18 3.44 -23.80
C TRP A 598 15.80 4.22 -25.06
N VAL A 599 15.15 5.38 -24.88
CA VAL A 599 14.77 6.23 -26.01
C VAL A 599 15.99 6.67 -26.83
N ALA A 600 17.08 7.11 -26.19
CA ALA A 600 18.28 7.56 -26.88
C ALA A 600 18.93 6.45 -27.73
N ASN A 601 18.87 5.21 -27.25
CA ASN A 601 19.47 4.05 -27.92
C ASN A 601 18.57 3.47 -29.01
N ASP A 602 17.26 3.33 -28.73
CA ASP A 602 16.38 2.48 -29.52
C ASP A 602 15.39 3.25 -30.39
N TYR A 603 14.95 4.45 -29.98
CA TYR A 603 14.09 5.30 -30.81
C TYR A 603 14.29 6.80 -30.51
N PRO A 604 15.40 7.40 -30.96
CA PRO A 604 15.73 8.79 -30.68
C PRO A 604 14.63 9.77 -31.09
N GLY A 605 14.38 10.77 -30.23
CA GLY A 605 13.35 11.79 -30.43
C GLY A 605 12.00 11.45 -29.86
N THR A 606 11.78 10.23 -29.34
CA THR A 606 10.61 9.90 -28.53
C THR A 606 10.69 10.65 -27.18
N LYS A 607 9.59 11.19 -26.72
CA LYS A 607 9.45 11.90 -25.45
C LYS A 607 9.16 10.90 -24.33
N LEU A 608 9.26 11.36 -23.07
CA LEU A 608 9.05 10.55 -21.90
C LEU A 608 7.74 10.91 -21.22
N ALA A 609 6.92 9.91 -20.89
CA ALA A 609 5.66 10.08 -20.18
C ALA A 609 5.57 9.15 -18.96
N ILE A 610 4.94 9.64 -17.90
CA ILE A 610 4.48 8.88 -16.73
C ILE A 610 3.05 9.36 -16.49
N ASP A 611 2.09 8.71 -17.12
CA ASP A 611 0.72 9.23 -17.15
C ASP A 611 -0.19 8.62 -16.08
N GLU A 612 0.36 7.73 -15.25
CA GLU A 612 -0.21 7.32 -13.98
C GLU A 612 0.84 7.20 -12.88
N TYR A 613 0.62 7.93 -11.79
CA TYR A 613 1.41 7.83 -10.56
C TYR A 613 0.65 8.42 -9.37
N ASN A 614 0.90 7.89 -8.16
CA ASN A 614 0.39 8.43 -6.90
C ASN A 614 1.26 7.95 -5.73
N TRP A 615 1.61 8.84 -4.81
CA TRP A 615 2.46 8.53 -3.66
C TRP A 615 1.69 8.45 -2.33
N GLY A 616 0.35 8.58 -2.34
CA GLY A 616 -0.52 8.47 -1.17
C GLY A 616 -0.36 9.63 -0.15
N GLY A 617 -1.03 9.51 0.99
CA GLY A 617 -1.01 10.51 2.07
C GLY A 617 -1.62 11.86 1.69
N LEU A 618 -2.46 11.90 0.67
CA LEU A 618 -2.97 13.11 0.03
C LEU A 618 -3.79 14.01 0.96
N GLU A 619 -4.35 13.45 2.04
CA GLU A 619 -5.10 14.15 3.07
C GLU A 619 -4.20 15.00 4.00
N SER A 620 -2.89 14.94 3.82
CA SER A 620 -1.91 15.50 4.74
C SER A 620 -0.83 16.33 4.07
N ILE A 621 -0.09 17.08 4.88
CA ILE A 621 1.10 17.79 4.42
C ILE A 621 2.15 16.82 3.84
N ASN A 622 2.25 15.60 4.36
CA ASN A 622 3.21 14.61 3.87
C ASN A 622 2.98 14.22 2.41
N GLY A 623 1.72 13.99 2.02
CA GLY A 623 1.37 13.77 0.62
C GLY A 623 1.62 15.00 -0.26
N ALA A 624 1.35 16.19 0.26
CA ALA A 624 1.67 17.45 -0.46
C ALA A 624 3.18 17.60 -0.71
N LEU A 625 4.02 17.27 0.30
CA LEU A 625 5.48 17.31 0.15
C LEU A 625 5.97 16.30 -0.90
N ALA A 626 5.45 15.05 -0.86
CA ALA A 626 5.81 14.03 -1.83
C ALA A 626 5.42 14.44 -3.25
N GLN A 627 4.18 14.92 -3.44
CA GLN A 627 3.69 15.35 -4.75
C GLN A 627 4.45 16.59 -5.27
N ALA A 628 4.76 17.57 -4.40
CA ALA A 628 5.54 18.73 -4.80
C ALA A 628 6.99 18.36 -5.16
N ASP A 629 7.57 17.40 -4.44
CA ASP A 629 8.91 16.89 -4.74
C ASP A 629 8.94 16.18 -6.11
N ILE A 630 7.93 15.36 -6.40
CA ILE A 630 7.79 14.67 -7.69
C ILE A 630 7.67 15.66 -8.84
N LEU A 631 6.82 16.69 -8.71
CA LEU A 631 6.70 17.73 -9.74
C LEU A 631 8.01 18.49 -9.96
N GLY A 632 8.75 18.79 -8.89
CA GLY A 632 10.08 19.37 -8.95
C GLY A 632 11.10 18.47 -9.64
N ILE A 633 11.07 17.16 -9.34
CA ILE A 633 11.91 16.13 -9.99
C ILE A 633 11.57 16.05 -11.48
N PHE A 634 10.28 15.96 -11.85
CA PHE A 634 9.86 15.89 -13.25
C PHE A 634 10.37 17.11 -14.05
N GLY A 635 10.24 18.31 -13.49
CA GLY A 635 10.77 19.52 -14.11
C GLY A 635 12.31 19.51 -14.22
N ARG A 636 13.02 19.06 -13.17
CA ARG A 636 14.49 19.02 -13.14
C ARG A 636 15.06 17.94 -14.07
N GLU A 637 14.43 16.76 -14.08
CA GLU A 637 14.87 15.62 -14.91
C GLU A 637 14.36 15.71 -16.36
N GLY A 638 13.52 16.68 -16.70
CA GLY A 638 13.02 16.87 -18.06
C GLY A 638 12.09 15.75 -18.53
N LEU A 639 11.16 15.33 -17.67
CA LEU A 639 10.03 14.53 -18.10
C LEU A 639 9.13 15.39 -19.01
N ASP A 640 8.58 14.80 -20.08
CA ASP A 640 7.77 15.54 -21.04
C ASP A 640 6.29 15.56 -20.70
N LEU A 641 5.78 14.52 -20.04
CA LEU A 641 4.37 14.38 -19.65
C LEU A 641 4.25 13.62 -18.33
N GLY A 642 3.36 14.08 -17.44
CA GLY A 642 2.99 13.38 -16.23
C GLY A 642 1.55 13.68 -15.86
N THR A 643 0.72 12.66 -15.62
CA THR A 643 -0.66 12.82 -15.15
C THR A 643 -0.90 12.04 -13.88
N PHE A 644 -1.16 12.78 -12.82
CA PHE A 644 -1.42 12.25 -11.49
C PHE A 644 -2.74 11.47 -11.43
N TRP A 645 -2.75 10.30 -10.79
CA TRP A 645 -3.95 9.50 -10.56
C TRP A 645 -4.53 9.78 -9.16
N PRO A 646 -5.64 10.49 -9.00
CA PRO A 646 -6.28 10.67 -7.71
C PRO A 646 -7.04 9.40 -7.29
N THR A 647 -6.86 8.92 -6.06
CA THR A 647 -7.46 7.67 -5.55
C THR A 647 -8.90 7.81 -5.04
N THR A 648 -9.39 9.03 -4.90
CA THR A 648 -10.77 9.31 -4.45
C THR A 648 -11.24 10.59 -5.12
N HIS A 649 -12.56 10.78 -5.21
CA HIS A 649 -13.14 12.07 -5.56
C HIS A 649 -12.61 13.13 -4.59
N PRO A 650 -11.65 13.96 -5.00
CA PRO A 650 -11.04 14.89 -4.06
C PRO A 650 -12.07 15.95 -3.70
N SER A 651 -12.32 16.09 -2.42
CA SER A 651 -12.83 17.37 -1.95
C SER A 651 -11.80 18.44 -2.31
N THR A 652 -12.23 19.66 -2.62
CA THR A 652 -11.40 20.83 -2.97
C THR A 652 -10.28 21.16 -1.96
N GLN A 653 -10.10 20.36 -0.92
CA GLN A 653 -9.23 20.59 0.22
C GLN A 653 -8.18 19.48 0.45
N MET A 654 -7.91 18.62 -0.54
CA MET A 654 -6.85 17.62 -0.36
C MET A 654 -5.47 18.30 -0.41
N PRO A 655 -4.69 18.29 0.67
CA PRO A 655 -3.36 18.90 0.72
C PRO A 655 -2.44 18.44 -0.41
N GLY A 656 -2.52 17.17 -0.82
CA GLY A 656 -1.75 16.61 -1.92
C GLY A 656 -1.95 17.34 -3.26
N LEU A 657 -3.16 17.82 -3.54
CA LEU A 657 -3.47 18.57 -4.75
C LEU A 657 -2.95 20.01 -4.70
N THR A 658 -2.74 20.58 -3.50
CA THR A 658 -2.13 21.89 -3.33
C THR A 658 -0.71 21.94 -3.90
N ALA A 659 -0.03 20.79 -4.03
CA ALA A 659 1.26 20.71 -4.70
C ALA A 659 1.21 21.25 -6.15
N PHE A 660 0.14 20.97 -6.89
CA PHE A 660 -0.05 21.54 -8.23
C PHE A 660 -0.26 23.05 -8.17
N THR A 661 -1.06 23.53 -7.22
CA THR A 661 -1.28 24.98 -7.01
C THR A 661 0.03 25.70 -6.70
N ILE A 662 0.96 25.07 -5.95
CA ILE A 662 2.30 25.62 -5.67
C ILE A 662 3.09 25.89 -6.97
N TYR A 663 3.01 25.03 -7.95
CA TYR A 663 3.69 25.21 -9.23
C TYR A 663 2.89 26.04 -10.24
N ARG A 664 1.56 26.09 -10.11
CA ARG A 664 0.68 26.63 -11.14
C ARG A 664 -0.15 27.86 -10.76
N ASN A 665 -0.28 28.13 -9.45
CA ASN A 665 -1.13 29.24 -8.94
C ASN A 665 -0.80 29.60 -7.48
N TYR A 666 0.48 29.72 -7.13
CA TYR A 666 0.92 29.88 -5.72
C TYR A 666 0.43 31.16 -5.04
N ASP A 667 0.03 32.18 -5.81
CA ASP A 667 -0.43 33.49 -5.31
C ASP A 667 -1.95 33.71 -5.49
N GLY A 668 -2.68 32.73 -6.04
CA GLY A 668 -4.09 32.86 -6.36
C GLY A 668 -4.39 33.71 -7.61
N ALA A 669 -3.35 34.22 -8.28
CA ALA A 669 -3.45 35.02 -9.50
C ALA A 669 -2.92 34.31 -10.76
N ASN A 670 -2.82 32.97 -10.69
CA ASN A 670 -2.26 32.09 -11.72
C ASN A 670 -0.77 32.34 -12.03
N SER A 671 -0.02 32.89 -11.08
CA SER A 671 1.44 32.92 -11.20
C SER A 671 2.01 31.50 -11.10
N THR A 672 2.91 31.18 -12.03
CA THR A 672 3.47 29.82 -12.15
C THR A 672 4.93 29.77 -11.73
N PHE A 673 5.39 28.56 -11.43
CA PHE A 673 6.81 28.20 -11.46
C PHE A 673 7.37 28.49 -12.85
N GLY A 674 8.67 28.66 -12.98
CA GLY A 674 9.27 28.99 -14.28
C GLY A 674 9.10 27.88 -15.33
N ASP A 675 9.41 28.24 -16.56
CA ASP A 675 9.29 27.40 -17.75
C ASP A 675 10.64 26.91 -18.31
N MET A 676 11.76 27.34 -17.67
CA MET A 676 13.11 26.93 -18.02
C MET A 676 13.84 26.42 -16.77
N ALA A 677 14.19 25.14 -16.72
CA ALA A 677 14.86 24.53 -15.58
C ALA A 677 16.25 25.14 -15.38
N LEU A 678 16.59 25.43 -14.12
CA LEU A 678 17.90 25.90 -13.71
C LEU A 678 18.66 24.80 -12.97
N ALA A 679 19.97 24.72 -13.17
CA ALA A 679 20.80 23.80 -12.39
C ALA A 679 20.64 24.09 -10.89
N SER A 680 20.12 23.14 -10.15
CA SER A 680 19.76 23.27 -8.74
C SER A 680 20.30 22.07 -7.94
N THR A 681 20.95 22.35 -6.81
CA THR A 681 21.51 21.29 -5.95
C THR A 681 21.27 21.57 -4.48
N SER A 682 21.04 20.51 -3.72
CA SER A 682 21.08 20.50 -2.27
C SER A 682 22.17 19.54 -1.80
N ALA A 683 22.88 19.91 -0.74
CA ALA A 683 23.86 19.03 -0.13
C ALA A 683 23.21 17.78 0.51
N ASP A 684 21.90 17.85 0.82
CA ASP A 684 21.09 16.72 1.25
C ASP A 684 19.65 16.89 0.71
N GLN A 685 19.41 16.33 -0.47
CA GLN A 685 18.11 16.36 -1.15
C GLN A 685 17.03 15.54 -0.41
N ALA A 686 17.42 14.60 0.44
CA ALA A 686 16.47 13.83 1.25
C ALA A 686 15.92 14.64 2.43
N ALA A 687 16.69 15.56 2.97
CA ALA A 687 16.28 16.42 4.08
C ALA A 687 15.62 17.74 3.58
N LEU A 688 16.23 18.40 2.61
CA LEU A 688 15.81 19.70 2.09
C LEU A 688 16.03 19.73 0.57
N SER A 689 14.97 19.51 -0.20
CA SER A 689 15.07 19.55 -1.67
C SER A 689 14.91 20.98 -2.20
N VAL A 690 15.54 21.23 -3.37
CA VAL A 690 15.49 22.51 -4.05
C VAL A 690 15.31 22.34 -5.56
N TYR A 691 14.41 23.12 -6.12
CA TYR A 691 14.12 23.19 -7.55
C TYR A 691 14.08 24.65 -7.97
N GLY A 692 14.86 25.01 -8.98
CA GLY A 692 14.93 26.38 -9.51
C GLY A 692 14.50 26.42 -10.97
N ALA A 693 13.83 27.49 -11.35
CA ALA A 693 13.48 27.76 -12.75
C ALA A 693 13.55 29.27 -13.05
N LEU A 694 13.84 29.57 -14.31
CA LEU A 694 13.62 30.91 -14.87
C LEU A 694 12.19 30.96 -15.43
N ARG A 695 11.44 31.98 -15.03
CA ARG A 695 10.16 32.30 -15.64
C ARG A 695 10.40 33.33 -16.74
N THR A 696 10.33 32.86 -18.00
CA THR A 696 10.74 33.68 -19.15
C THR A 696 9.82 34.89 -19.38
N SER A 697 8.56 34.82 -18.93
CA SER A 697 7.56 35.88 -19.13
C SER A 697 7.90 37.20 -18.43
N ASP A 698 8.61 37.15 -17.29
CA ASP A 698 8.98 38.33 -16.48
C ASP A 698 10.44 38.30 -15.98
N ASN A 699 11.24 37.35 -16.47
CA ASN A 699 12.64 37.18 -16.12
C ASN A 699 12.88 36.94 -14.60
N ALA A 700 11.88 36.40 -13.87
CA ALA A 700 12.03 36.08 -12.47
C ALA A 700 12.63 34.69 -12.28
N VAL A 701 13.50 34.53 -11.29
CA VAL A 701 13.94 33.20 -10.83
C VAL A 701 12.98 32.74 -9.74
N THR A 702 12.32 31.60 -9.98
CA THR A 702 11.45 30.95 -9.02
C THR A 702 12.18 29.75 -8.41
N VAL A 703 12.06 29.57 -7.10
CA VAL A 703 12.68 28.47 -6.36
C VAL A 703 11.66 27.84 -5.44
N VAL A 704 11.46 26.52 -5.57
CA VAL A 704 10.69 25.71 -4.64
C VAL A 704 11.66 24.98 -3.72
N VAL A 705 11.50 25.14 -2.41
CA VAL A 705 12.27 24.44 -1.38
C VAL A 705 11.32 23.63 -0.51
N ILE A 706 11.62 22.34 -0.32
CA ILE A 706 10.79 21.42 0.44
C ILE A 706 11.57 20.88 1.62
N ASN A 707 11.16 21.28 2.83
CA ASN A 707 11.68 20.70 4.07
C ASN A 707 10.93 19.42 4.40
N LYS A 708 11.62 18.29 4.24
CA LYS A 708 11.09 16.93 4.48
C LYS A 708 11.28 16.47 5.93
N THR A 709 11.94 17.26 6.77
CA THR A 709 12.24 16.93 8.17
C THR A 709 11.15 17.40 9.12
N TYR A 710 11.17 16.91 10.34
CA TYR A 710 10.21 17.28 11.39
C TYR A 710 10.67 18.46 12.25
N GLY A 711 11.77 19.11 11.89
CA GLY A 711 12.31 20.31 12.52
C GLY A 711 12.52 21.45 11.53
N ASP A 712 12.54 22.66 12.05
CA ASP A 712 12.87 23.83 11.25
C ASP A 712 14.35 23.78 10.81
N LEU A 713 14.62 24.14 9.55
CA LEU A 713 15.97 24.18 9.00
C LEU A 713 16.33 25.58 8.53
N THR A 714 17.42 26.14 9.05
CA THR A 714 17.99 27.39 8.54
C THR A 714 19.11 27.05 7.55
N ALA A 715 18.95 27.42 6.28
CA ALA A 715 19.87 27.06 5.23
C ALA A 715 20.25 28.26 4.36
N THR A 716 21.51 28.30 3.92
CA THR A 716 21.95 29.22 2.90
C THR A 716 21.50 28.77 1.52
N LEU A 717 20.72 29.60 0.82
CA LEU A 717 20.43 29.47 -0.61
C LEU A 717 21.34 30.41 -1.40
N SER A 718 22.23 29.81 -2.17
CA SER A 718 23.14 30.51 -3.09
C SER A 718 22.50 30.63 -4.47
N LEU A 719 22.33 31.83 -4.97
CA LEU A 719 21.79 32.14 -6.30
C LEU A 719 22.96 32.60 -7.18
N ALA A 720 23.59 31.62 -7.86
CA ALA A 720 24.71 31.91 -8.73
C ALA A 720 24.25 32.61 -10.01
N ASN A 721 25.08 33.49 -10.55
CA ASN A 721 24.83 34.26 -11.77
C ASN A 721 23.49 35.04 -11.75
N LEU A 722 23.08 35.50 -10.55
CA LEU A 722 21.88 36.28 -10.36
C LEU A 722 22.24 37.65 -9.75
N THR A 723 21.82 38.72 -10.44
CA THR A 723 21.77 40.08 -9.87
C THR A 723 20.32 40.39 -9.50
N PRO A 724 19.99 40.52 -8.18
CA PRO A 724 18.62 40.75 -7.76
C PRO A 724 18.12 42.14 -8.11
N ASN A 725 16.85 42.22 -8.53
CA ASN A 725 16.15 43.51 -8.76
C ASN A 725 15.02 43.67 -7.74
N GLY A 726 15.37 43.64 -6.45
CA GLY A 726 14.42 43.73 -5.35
C GLY A 726 14.50 42.59 -4.36
N ALA A 727 13.56 42.58 -3.42
CA ALA A 727 13.42 41.52 -2.43
C ALA A 727 12.76 40.26 -3.05
N ALA A 728 13.04 39.11 -2.49
CA ALA A 728 12.37 37.87 -2.84
C ALA A 728 10.98 37.79 -2.20
N LYS A 729 9.96 37.56 -2.98
CA LYS A 729 8.63 37.23 -2.44
C LYS A 729 8.62 35.81 -1.95
N VAL A 730 7.88 35.56 -0.86
CA VAL A 730 7.85 34.26 -0.18
C VAL A 730 6.42 33.76 -0.02
N PHE A 731 6.16 32.53 -0.42
CA PHE A 731 4.89 31.84 -0.20
C PHE A 731 5.17 30.53 0.50
N LEU A 732 4.39 30.23 1.54
CA LEU A 732 4.58 29.06 2.42
C LEU A 732 3.32 28.20 2.43
N TYR A 733 3.52 26.90 2.28
CA TYR A 733 2.51 25.88 2.55
C TYR A 733 3.05 24.91 3.60
N SER A 734 2.31 24.73 4.70
CA SER A 734 2.73 23.89 5.81
C SER A 734 1.53 23.43 6.63
N ASN A 735 1.78 22.55 7.60
CA ASN A 735 0.75 22.06 8.52
C ASN A 735 0.10 23.15 9.40
N ALA A 736 0.66 24.35 9.44
CA ALA A 736 0.05 25.48 10.13
C ALA A 736 -1.24 25.98 9.42
N ASN A 737 -1.32 25.79 8.09
CA ASN A 737 -2.53 26.08 7.32
C ASN A 737 -2.57 25.17 6.07
N LEU A 738 -3.30 24.05 6.16
CA LEU A 738 -3.49 23.14 5.04
C LEU A 738 -4.53 23.63 4.02
N ALA A 739 -5.28 24.67 4.34
CA ALA A 739 -6.33 25.20 3.47
C ALA A 739 -5.82 26.20 2.44
N ALA A 740 -4.61 26.78 2.61
CA ALA A 740 -4.09 27.82 1.74
C ALA A 740 -2.57 27.95 1.75
N ILE A 741 -2.02 28.34 0.61
CA ILE A 741 -0.67 28.85 0.50
C ILE A 741 -0.67 30.27 1.06
N VAL A 742 0.24 30.56 2.00
CA VAL A 742 0.25 31.83 2.76
C VAL A 742 1.43 32.68 2.33
N ALA A 743 1.18 33.91 1.84
CA ALA A 743 2.22 34.88 1.59
C ALA A 743 2.92 35.26 2.90
N GLN A 744 4.24 35.27 2.88
CA GLN A 744 5.12 35.64 3.99
C GLN A 744 5.76 37.00 3.73
N PRO A 745 6.36 37.61 4.74
CA PRO A 745 7.18 38.83 4.54
C PRO A 745 8.28 38.59 3.50
N ASP A 746 8.50 39.57 2.63
CA ASP A 746 9.54 39.53 1.62
C ASP A 746 10.93 39.38 2.26
N LEU A 747 11.81 38.62 1.64
CA LEU A 747 13.18 38.41 2.11
C LEU A 747 14.17 39.29 1.33
N THR A 748 15.07 39.95 2.06
CA THR A 748 16.16 40.68 1.45
C THR A 748 17.16 39.74 0.82
N VAL A 749 17.40 39.84 -0.48
CA VAL A 749 18.46 39.13 -1.18
C VAL A 749 19.77 39.88 -0.98
N THR A 750 20.78 39.21 -0.41
CA THR A 750 22.13 39.82 -0.28
C THR A 750 22.79 39.77 -1.66
N PRO A 751 23.15 40.94 -2.24
CA PRO A 751 23.75 40.96 -3.57
C PRO A 751 25.16 40.36 -3.59
N PRO A 752 25.70 40.03 -4.77
CA PRO A 752 27.02 39.44 -4.88
C PRO A 752 28.12 40.37 -4.30
N PRO A 753 29.05 39.81 -3.51
CA PRO A 753 30.24 40.55 -3.12
C PRO A 753 31.08 40.94 -4.34
N THR A 754 31.93 41.94 -4.22
CA THR A 754 32.85 42.38 -5.29
C THR A 754 33.69 41.22 -5.80
N GLY A 755 33.61 40.95 -7.09
CA GLY A 755 34.31 39.83 -7.74
C GLY A 755 33.57 38.46 -7.69
N SER A 756 32.36 38.45 -7.13
CA SER A 756 31.45 37.28 -7.17
C SER A 756 30.25 37.57 -8.07
N THR A 757 29.61 36.47 -8.55
CA THR A 757 28.32 36.55 -9.25
C THR A 757 27.19 35.90 -8.45
N THR A 758 27.44 35.54 -7.17
CA THR A 758 26.50 34.76 -6.34
C THR A 758 25.83 35.65 -5.29
N SER A 759 24.53 35.79 -5.40
CA SER A 759 23.67 36.39 -4.35
C SER A 759 23.26 35.29 -3.34
N THR A 760 22.88 35.73 -2.12
CA THR A 760 22.51 34.74 -1.08
C THR A 760 21.26 35.16 -0.31
N LEU A 761 20.57 34.13 0.20
CA LEU A 761 19.46 34.19 1.15
C LEU A 761 19.74 33.20 2.28
N ASN A 762 19.29 33.51 3.51
CA ASN A 762 19.42 32.61 4.67
C ASN A 762 18.05 32.43 5.36
N PRO A 763 17.06 31.88 4.68
CA PRO A 763 15.75 31.63 5.27
C PRO A 763 15.77 30.47 6.26
N THR A 764 14.77 30.48 7.15
CA THR A 764 14.38 29.29 7.92
C THR A 764 13.18 28.64 7.22
N PHE A 765 13.32 27.39 6.87
CA PHE A 765 12.27 26.57 6.27
C PHE A 765 11.58 25.77 7.38
N PRO A 766 10.30 26.05 7.69
CA PRO A 766 9.58 25.32 8.74
C PRO A 766 9.54 23.80 8.51
N ALA A 767 9.39 23.05 9.58
CA ALA A 767 9.22 21.60 9.52
C ALA A 767 8.08 21.20 8.57
N GLN A 768 8.29 20.17 7.77
CA GLN A 768 7.28 19.63 6.83
C GLN A 768 6.59 20.77 6.08
N SER A 769 7.33 21.49 5.24
CA SER A 769 6.81 22.65 4.52
C SER A 769 7.33 22.75 3.09
N ILE A 770 6.58 23.49 2.27
CA ILE A 770 6.94 23.88 0.91
C ILE A 770 7.02 25.39 0.87
N THR A 771 8.17 25.93 0.47
CA THR A 771 8.41 27.36 0.33
C THR A 771 8.67 27.71 -1.12
N VAL A 772 7.91 28.65 -1.66
CA VAL A 772 8.14 29.24 -2.98
C VAL A 772 8.82 30.58 -2.79
N LEU A 773 9.96 30.77 -3.43
CA LEU A 773 10.68 32.03 -3.49
C LEU A 773 10.61 32.57 -4.93
N VAL A 774 10.24 33.82 -5.09
CA VAL A 774 10.23 34.52 -6.38
C VAL A 774 11.20 35.68 -6.31
N VAL A 775 12.32 35.54 -7.03
CA VAL A 775 13.41 36.51 -7.02
C VAL A 775 13.43 37.30 -8.34
N PRO A 776 13.06 38.57 -8.34
CA PRO A 776 13.19 39.41 -9.53
C PRO A 776 14.67 39.52 -9.95
N LYS A 777 14.94 39.36 -11.24
CA LYS A 777 16.28 39.44 -11.84
C LYS A 777 16.37 40.63 -12.79
N THR A 778 17.51 41.37 -12.76
CA THR A 778 17.81 42.41 -13.73
C THR A 778 18.05 41.86 -15.11
#